data_40632dc8f4d1a063213d7af4cc44e9b7
#
_entry.id   40632dc8f4d1a063213d7af4cc44e9b7
#
_cell.length_a   1.000
_cell.length_b   1.000
_cell.length_c   1.000
_cell.angle_alpha   90.00
_cell.angle_beta   90.00
_cell.angle_gamma   90.00
#
_symmetry.space_group_name_H-M   'P 1'
#
loop_
_entity.id
_entity.type
_entity.pdbx_description
1 polymer ?
#
loop_
_entity_poly.entity_id
_entity_poly.type
_entity_poly.pdbx_seq_one_letter_code
_entity_poly.pdbx_strand_id
1 'polypeptide(L)'
;MNRPLLALALMLSCGLAARLPAQQADSGRVHVTVQESMGMIAGFLVQSAGQTALSDSTGVARLVLPVGRQLITVTRTGFANARATVQVVRDSIVRVTVTTTMSSAGSTASSSAMSDMAMPMAEVRVSATRTERLAGDSPNRVEVVDQMEVDEKTLMAPSGISMLLNETPGLRVQAAAPGLGTGSVRILGLPGQYTVMLADGLPLYGASASALGPLDISPVDLQRVEIIKGAASALYGGQALGGVINLVSKPPTGRSELLLNRRTMGVTDGATWLSHRFGKGVGVSLLGAGTTQTAQDIDDDGWADQSRATRWSVRPRVHAVDARGRSLFVTAGVGLDDRDGGTFGDARAPDGTPFREALRSTRADFGATARIPLASGNVSMRLAVADNARHREFGPGAREDDRNTTGFLELTRAFDAAERVIVIGGVLQLDDYANRLNTTFDHRWVIPGAFVTAERALGPVTLSASVRGDVHPDAGTRLTERVALLARPLDGWTVRGSLGTGYAAATGRTEETEAIGLRGVRLGRALDPERSLGAMLDVNGTLAGAEVLVTAYGSRIADAVQLAGMPGTVGETVLQNASARTRVGGVEALAVWRFAGGKFIANYGHARGSRPDAVTSAREPLPLLPRHRVGGDLMLERPGVYRMGIEGTWYGVQALDDNEYRTTSKPYTYVMAIAARQFGPVELVANFENLLNVRQTDTDSLVRRTRGMGGRWTTDVWAPLEGFMANVALRYRWN
;
A
#
# COMPACT_ATOMS: atom_id res chain seq x y z
N MET A 1 24.68 -19.54 -16.07
CA MET A 1 25.11 -18.71 -17.22
C MET A 1 24.34 -17.38 -17.11
N ASN A 2 25.03 -16.33 -16.77
CA ASN A 2 24.80 -14.92 -17.15
C ASN A 2 25.52 -13.99 -16.16
N ARG A 3 26.75 -13.69 -16.51
CA ARG A 3 27.58 -12.68 -15.85
C ARG A 3 27.91 -11.53 -16.81
N PRO A 4 26.98 -10.74 -17.34
CA PRO A 4 27.38 -9.48 -17.92
C PRO A 4 26.77 -8.20 -17.33
N LEU A 5 25.72 -8.25 -16.49
CA LEU A 5 25.06 -7.03 -16.01
C LEU A 5 25.77 -6.31 -14.86
N LEU A 6 26.55 -7.02 -14.05
CA LEU A 6 27.31 -6.43 -12.95
C LEU A 6 28.48 -5.55 -13.42
N ALA A 7 29.08 -5.89 -14.55
CA ALA A 7 30.19 -5.13 -15.12
C ALA A 7 29.77 -3.78 -15.71
N LEU A 8 28.54 -3.66 -16.19
CA LEU A 8 28.04 -2.42 -16.78
C LEU A 8 27.67 -1.36 -15.73
N ALA A 9 27.18 -1.77 -14.56
CA ALA A 9 26.85 -0.87 -13.47
C ALA A 9 28.08 -0.29 -12.77
N LEU A 10 29.18 -1.06 -12.69
CA LEU A 10 30.46 -0.59 -12.12
C LEU A 10 31.29 0.24 -13.09
N MET A 11 31.21 0.00 -14.40
CA MET A 11 31.96 0.78 -15.40
C MET A 11 31.37 2.17 -15.69
N LEU A 12 30.09 2.39 -15.41
CA LEU A 12 29.46 3.72 -15.53
C LEU A 12 29.82 4.68 -14.38
N SER A 13 30.46 4.21 -13.32
CA SER A 13 30.86 5.04 -12.19
C SER A 13 32.27 5.63 -12.29
N CYS A 14 33.12 5.19 -13.24
CA CYS A 14 34.54 5.58 -13.28
C CYS A 14 35.02 6.32 -14.53
N GLY A 15 34.21 6.61 -15.51
CA GLY A 15 34.71 7.18 -16.74
C GLY A 15 33.83 8.20 -17.42
N LEU A 16 33.76 9.43 -16.95
CA LEU A 16 33.56 10.64 -17.79
C LEU A 16 33.84 11.89 -16.95
N ALA A 17 35.12 12.17 -16.73
CA ALA A 17 35.59 13.47 -16.36
C ALA A 17 36.07 14.21 -17.64
N ALA A 18 35.14 14.58 -18.51
CA ALA A 18 35.38 15.58 -19.54
C ALA A 18 35.03 16.95 -18.96
N ARG A 19 36.05 17.74 -18.65
CA ARG A 19 35.92 19.14 -18.28
C ARG A 19 35.43 19.93 -19.49
N LEU A 20 34.15 20.32 -19.48
CA LEU A 20 33.71 21.49 -20.25
C LEU A 20 34.02 22.75 -19.43
N PRO A 21 34.48 23.84 -20.02
CA PRO A 21 34.75 25.09 -19.30
C PRO A 21 33.40 25.61 -18.77
N ALA A 22 33.31 25.77 -17.45
CA ALA A 22 32.17 26.43 -16.81
C ALA A 22 32.20 27.91 -17.23
N GLN A 23 31.24 28.34 -18.02
CA GLN A 23 30.86 29.74 -18.07
C GLN A 23 30.41 30.12 -16.66
N GLN A 24 31.18 30.96 -15.99
CA GLN A 24 30.80 31.56 -14.71
C GLN A 24 29.53 32.38 -14.94
N ALA A 25 28.38 31.79 -14.58
CA ALA A 25 27.14 32.55 -14.57
C ALA A 25 27.27 33.64 -13.48
N ASP A 26 27.03 34.88 -13.87
CA ASP A 26 26.94 35.99 -12.94
C ASP A 26 25.99 35.68 -11.80
N SER A 27 26.47 35.61 -10.58
CA SER A 27 25.71 35.25 -9.40
C SER A 27 25.93 36.23 -8.25
N GLY A 28 24.95 36.28 -7.33
CA GLY A 28 25.01 37.01 -6.07
C GLY A 28 24.59 36.13 -4.90
N ARG A 29 24.97 36.48 -3.69
CA ARG A 29 24.58 35.78 -2.46
C ARG A 29 23.29 36.35 -1.93
N VAL A 30 22.34 35.44 -1.58
CA VAL A 30 21.09 35.82 -0.99
C VAL A 30 20.96 35.17 0.40
N HIS A 31 20.78 35.99 1.41
CA HIS A 31 20.49 35.56 2.78
C HIS A 31 19.00 35.71 3.03
N VAL A 32 18.31 34.60 3.20
CA VAL A 32 16.88 34.59 3.45
C VAL A 32 16.65 34.38 4.94
N THR A 33 16.12 35.37 5.62
CA THR A 33 15.74 35.28 7.02
C THR A 33 14.27 34.82 7.07
N VAL A 34 13.99 33.68 7.68
CA VAL A 34 12.64 33.17 7.88
C VAL A 34 12.16 33.57 9.28
N GLN A 35 11.06 34.32 9.34
CA GLN A 35 10.50 34.87 10.58
C GLN A 35 9.04 34.47 10.73
N GLU A 36 8.63 34.15 11.95
CA GLU A 36 7.23 34.04 12.38
C GLU A 36 6.90 35.15 13.37
N SER A 37 5.61 35.35 13.66
CA SER A 37 5.12 36.33 14.63
C SER A 37 5.77 36.26 16.03
N MET A 38 6.38 35.14 16.38
CA MET A 38 7.08 34.91 17.67
C MET A 38 8.59 34.84 17.58
N GLY A 39 9.23 35.08 16.42
CA GLY A 39 10.69 35.10 16.25
C GLY A 39 11.22 34.40 15.02
N MET A 40 12.57 34.33 14.91
CA MET A 40 13.27 33.65 13.83
C MET A 40 13.26 32.14 14.04
N ILE A 41 13.03 31.35 12.98
CA ILE A 41 12.84 29.90 13.10
C ILE A 41 13.75 29.13 12.15
N ALA A 42 14.42 28.12 12.70
CA ALA A 42 15.30 27.18 12.00
C ALA A 42 14.49 26.08 11.25
N GLY A 43 15.12 25.46 10.24
CA GLY A 43 14.62 24.25 9.60
C GLY A 43 13.54 24.48 8.52
N PHE A 44 13.42 25.69 7.98
CA PHE A 44 12.65 25.95 6.77
C PHE A 44 13.46 25.63 5.53
N LEU A 45 12.85 24.93 4.59
CA LEU A 45 13.42 24.73 3.27
C LEU A 45 13.19 25.98 2.42
N VAL A 46 14.28 26.60 1.99
CA VAL A 46 14.29 27.79 1.14
C VAL A 46 14.76 27.38 -0.25
N GLN A 47 13.95 27.65 -1.27
CA GLN A 47 14.22 27.24 -2.66
C GLN A 47 14.17 28.45 -3.59
N SER A 48 15.09 28.51 -4.56
CA SER A 48 15.09 29.49 -5.64
C SER A 48 16.03 29.05 -6.76
N ALA A 49 15.66 29.24 -8.02
CA ALA A 49 16.47 28.95 -9.21
C ALA A 49 17.19 27.58 -9.19
N GLY A 50 16.49 26.54 -8.73
CA GLY A 50 17.03 25.18 -8.64
C GLY A 50 17.97 24.94 -7.45
N GLN A 51 18.22 25.94 -6.61
CA GLN A 51 19.00 25.81 -5.38
C GLN A 51 18.10 25.68 -4.16
N THR A 52 18.58 24.94 -3.16
CA THR A 52 17.89 24.73 -1.89
C THR A 52 18.83 24.93 -0.72
N ALA A 53 18.34 25.56 0.35
CA ALA A 53 19.04 25.69 1.62
C ALA A 53 18.05 25.56 2.78
N LEU A 54 18.51 25.04 3.93
CA LEU A 54 17.73 25.05 5.16
C LEU A 54 18.09 26.30 5.99
N SER A 55 17.09 26.92 6.61
CA SER A 55 17.35 27.97 7.59
C SER A 55 18.06 27.39 8.81
N ASP A 56 19.16 28.02 9.23
CA ASP A 56 19.97 27.64 10.39
C ASP A 56 19.28 28.01 11.73
N SER A 57 19.97 27.79 12.85
CA SER A 57 19.44 28.09 14.18
C SER A 57 19.08 29.56 14.41
N THR A 58 19.58 30.45 13.56
CA THR A 58 19.24 31.88 13.56
C THR A 58 18.13 32.23 12.55
N GLY A 59 17.50 31.24 11.94
CA GLY A 59 16.45 31.42 10.94
C GLY A 59 16.96 31.84 9.55
N VAL A 60 18.26 31.77 9.26
CA VAL A 60 18.85 32.27 8.02
C VAL A 60 19.26 31.14 7.10
N ALA A 61 18.75 31.15 5.86
CA ALA A 61 19.22 30.31 4.76
C ALA A 61 20.07 31.10 3.79
N ARG A 62 21.15 30.50 3.27
CA ARG A 62 22.10 31.15 2.37
C ARG A 62 22.12 30.46 1.01
N LEU A 63 21.81 31.21 -0.04
CA LEU A 63 21.76 30.75 -1.42
C LEU A 63 22.73 31.57 -2.29
N VAL A 64 23.25 30.98 -3.37
CA VAL A 64 23.99 31.70 -4.43
C VAL A 64 23.13 31.63 -5.69
N LEU A 65 22.52 32.74 -6.09
CA LEU A 65 21.51 32.77 -7.14
C LEU A 65 21.98 33.57 -8.36
N PRO A 66 21.53 33.25 -9.57
CA PRO A 66 21.81 34.04 -10.77
C PRO A 66 21.35 35.49 -10.61
N VAL A 67 22.10 36.42 -11.22
CA VAL A 67 21.73 37.85 -11.25
C VAL A 67 20.38 38.03 -11.91
N GLY A 68 19.57 38.92 -11.36
CA GLY A 68 18.22 39.21 -11.85
C GLY A 68 17.12 38.96 -10.80
N ARG A 69 15.87 38.96 -11.25
CA ARG A 69 14.71 38.79 -10.40
C ARG A 69 14.49 37.30 -10.11
N GLN A 70 14.60 36.90 -8.84
CA GLN A 70 14.49 35.53 -8.38
C GLN A 70 13.32 35.38 -7.43
N LEU A 71 12.52 34.29 -7.60
CA LEU A 71 11.45 33.94 -6.71
C LEU A 71 11.98 32.98 -5.63
N ILE A 72 11.84 33.36 -4.38
CA ILE A 72 12.21 32.54 -3.21
C ILE A 72 10.92 31.92 -2.67
N THR A 73 10.94 30.61 -2.49
CA THR A 73 9.87 29.87 -1.82
C THR A 73 10.40 29.30 -0.51
N VAL A 74 9.63 29.48 0.57
CA VAL A 74 9.98 29.04 1.92
C VAL A 74 8.88 28.08 2.39
N THR A 75 9.27 26.86 2.74
CA THR A 75 8.34 25.79 3.10
C THR A 75 8.79 25.05 4.36
N ARG A 76 7.84 24.65 5.20
CA ARG A 76 8.04 23.76 6.36
C ARG A 76 6.69 23.17 6.78
N THR A 77 6.71 21.88 7.14
CA THR A 77 5.50 21.20 7.66
C THR A 77 4.96 21.90 8.90
N GLY A 78 3.68 22.22 8.91
CA GLY A 78 2.99 22.95 10.00
C GLY A 78 3.02 24.46 9.86
N PHE A 79 3.52 25.01 8.75
CA PHE A 79 3.55 26.44 8.45
C PHE A 79 2.98 26.73 7.06
N ALA A 80 2.42 27.90 6.89
CA ALA A 80 1.98 28.39 5.58
C ALA A 80 3.18 28.60 4.66
N ASN A 81 3.09 28.14 3.42
CA ASN A 81 4.12 28.38 2.41
C ASN A 81 4.22 29.89 2.14
N ALA A 82 5.41 30.42 2.22
CA ALA A 82 5.67 31.82 1.97
C ALA A 82 6.54 32.02 0.73
N ARG A 83 6.30 33.08 -0.03
CA ARG A 83 7.04 33.44 -1.24
C ARG A 83 7.50 34.88 -1.18
N ALA A 84 8.70 35.17 -1.67
CA ALA A 84 9.22 36.51 -1.83
C ALA A 84 9.98 36.62 -3.14
N THR A 85 9.92 37.80 -3.77
CA THR A 85 10.75 38.09 -4.95
C THR A 85 11.91 38.97 -4.54
N VAL A 86 13.14 38.59 -4.96
CA VAL A 86 14.36 39.32 -4.68
C VAL A 86 15.08 39.68 -5.97
N GLN A 87 15.66 40.88 -6.04
CA GLN A 87 16.55 41.29 -7.12
C GLN A 87 17.99 40.96 -6.72
N VAL A 88 18.57 39.94 -7.36
CA VAL A 88 19.96 39.53 -7.14
C VAL A 88 20.89 40.43 -7.95
N VAL A 89 21.90 40.97 -7.28
CA VAL A 89 22.94 41.84 -7.90
C VAL A 89 24.27 41.09 -7.84
N ARG A 90 25.07 41.23 -8.90
CA ARG A 90 26.39 40.59 -9.02
C ARG A 90 27.27 40.89 -7.80
N ASP A 91 27.94 39.87 -7.30
CA ASP A 91 28.96 39.96 -6.21
C ASP A 91 28.45 40.65 -4.93
N SER A 92 27.13 40.73 -4.74
CA SER A 92 26.51 41.38 -3.58
C SER A 92 25.87 40.35 -2.66
N ILE A 93 25.62 40.74 -1.40
CA ILE A 93 24.80 40.00 -0.44
C ILE A 93 23.46 40.72 -0.33
N VAL A 94 22.45 40.15 -0.91
CA VAL A 94 21.05 40.61 -0.77
C VAL A 94 20.41 39.92 0.41
N ARG A 95 19.79 40.69 1.33
CA ARG A 95 19.07 40.19 2.47
C ARG A 95 17.57 40.32 2.22
N VAL A 96 16.81 39.25 2.43
CA VAL A 96 15.36 39.26 2.32
C VAL A 96 14.78 38.55 3.55
N THR A 97 13.77 39.17 4.15
CA THR A 97 13.01 38.54 5.24
C THR A 97 11.70 38.00 4.67
N VAL A 98 11.41 36.74 4.94
CA VAL A 98 10.17 36.08 4.55
C VAL A 98 9.41 35.71 5.82
N THR A 99 8.25 36.31 6.00
CA THR A 99 7.40 36.02 7.15
C THR A 99 6.45 34.86 6.80
N THR A 100 6.41 33.86 7.66
CA THR A 100 5.47 32.73 7.60
C THR A 100 4.68 32.68 8.89
N THR A 101 3.49 32.08 8.85
CA THR A 101 2.65 31.87 10.03
C THR A 101 2.45 30.37 10.26
N MET A 102 2.32 29.97 11.53
CA MET A 102 1.87 28.60 11.80
C MET A 102 0.50 28.41 11.13
N SER A 103 0.37 27.32 10.38
CA SER A 103 -0.92 26.92 9.82
C SER A 103 -1.80 26.48 10.98
N SER A 104 -2.52 27.42 11.61
CA SER A 104 -3.59 27.10 12.53
C SER A 104 -4.77 26.62 11.68
N ALA A 105 -5.02 25.31 11.68
CA ALA A 105 -6.29 24.79 11.23
C ALA A 105 -7.40 25.32 12.17
N GLY A 106 -7.89 26.50 11.92
CA GLY A 106 -8.95 27.13 12.72
C GLY A 106 -8.87 28.65 12.73
N SER A 107 -9.00 29.31 11.59
CA SER A 107 -9.52 30.66 11.49
C SER A 107 -10.13 30.86 10.11
N THR A 108 -11.36 31.38 10.11
CA THR A 108 -12.13 31.81 8.94
C THR A 108 -11.30 32.73 8.05
N ALA A 109 -10.66 32.21 7.03
CA ALA A 109 -10.08 32.98 5.95
C ALA A 109 -11.04 32.94 4.77
N SER A 110 -11.25 34.13 4.21
CA SER A 110 -12.14 34.41 3.10
C SER A 110 -12.00 33.42 1.92
N SER A 111 -13.13 33.11 1.33
CA SER A 111 -13.47 32.08 0.37
C SER A 111 -12.76 32.08 -1.01
N SER A 112 -11.62 32.71 -1.17
CA SER A 112 -10.90 32.73 -2.46
C SER A 112 -9.53 32.04 -2.46
N ALA A 113 -9.07 31.47 -1.32
CA ALA A 113 -7.76 30.83 -1.21
C ALA A 113 -7.84 29.31 -0.90
N MET A 114 -9.01 28.70 -0.93
CA MET A 114 -9.23 27.29 -0.53
C MET A 114 -9.29 26.29 -1.68
N SER A 115 -8.98 26.69 -2.92
CA SER A 115 -8.93 25.74 -4.05
C SER A 115 -7.62 24.95 -4.16
N ASP A 116 -6.61 25.22 -3.30
CA ASP A 116 -5.27 24.66 -3.43
C ASP A 116 -4.85 23.72 -2.27
N MET A 117 -5.78 23.12 -1.52
CA MET A 117 -5.45 22.30 -0.35
C MET A 117 -5.21 20.80 -0.63
N ALA A 118 -5.34 20.35 -1.85
CA ALA A 118 -4.75 19.07 -2.25
C ALA A 118 -3.29 19.32 -2.60
N MET A 119 -2.34 18.90 -1.75
CA MET A 119 -0.93 18.89 -2.15
C MET A 119 -0.79 18.08 -3.43
N PRO A 120 -0.20 18.62 -4.51
CA PRO A 120 0.09 17.82 -5.68
C PRO A 120 0.85 16.56 -5.25
N MET A 121 0.51 15.40 -5.77
CA MET A 121 1.12 14.11 -5.42
C MET A 121 2.67 14.15 -5.51
N ALA A 122 3.22 15.06 -6.33
CA ALA A 122 4.66 15.31 -6.48
C ALA A 122 5.33 15.90 -5.22
N GLU A 123 4.59 16.54 -4.33
CA GLU A 123 5.13 17.20 -3.13
C GLU A 123 5.16 16.32 -1.88
N VAL A 124 4.61 15.11 -1.94
CA VAL A 124 4.57 14.18 -0.81
C VAL A 124 5.92 13.47 -0.67
N ARG A 125 6.56 13.57 0.51
CA ARG A 125 7.73 12.74 0.82
C ARG A 125 7.30 11.30 1.08
N VAL A 126 7.91 10.38 0.35
CA VAL A 126 7.62 8.94 0.47
C VAL A 126 8.71 8.24 1.27
N SER A 127 8.30 7.41 2.21
CA SER A 127 9.20 6.63 3.06
C SER A 127 9.47 5.23 2.50
N ALA A 128 8.60 4.73 1.63
CA ALA A 128 8.70 3.39 1.06
C ALA A 128 9.92 3.17 0.15
N THR A 129 10.57 4.21 -0.37
CA THR A 129 11.75 4.08 -1.24
C THR A 129 13.08 4.05 -0.49
N ARG A 130 13.09 4.18 0.84
CA ARG A 130 14.28 4.27 1.70
C ARG A 130 15.11 5.56 1.53
N THR A 131 14.91 6.31 0.47
CA THR A 131 15.66 7.56 0.17
C THR A 131 14.93 8.80 0.66
N GLU A 132 13.68 8.67 1.13
CA GLU A 132 12.84 9.74 1.68
C GLU A 132 12.72 10.98 0.76
N ARG A 133 12.71 10.76 -0.55
CA ARG A 133 12.52 11.82 -1.54
C ARG A 133 11.03 12.17 -1.72
N LEU A 134 10.78 13.29 -2.38
CA LEU A 134 9.44 13.60 -2.87
C LEU A 134 9.00 12.54 -3.90
N ALA A 135 7.74 12.16 -3.91
CA ALA A 135 7.20 11.17 -4.85
C ALA A 135 7.46 11.57 -6.30
N GLY A 136 7.38 12.87 -6.60
CA GLY A 136 7.66 13.44 -7.91
C GLY A 136 9.12 13.31 -8.36
N ASP A 137 10.06 13.25 -7.41
CA ASP A 137 11.51 13.19 -7.67
C ASP A 137 12.08 11.77 -7.56
N SER A 138 11.28 10.82 -7.11
CA SER A 138 11.72 9.43 -6.98
C SER A 138 11.73 8.73 -8.34
N PRO A 139 12.86 8.10 -8.75
CA PRO A 139 12.91 7.22 -9.91
C PRO A 139 12.04 5.97 -9.75
N ASN A 140 11.88 5.49 -8.50
CA ASN A 140 10.95 4.43 -8.20
C ASN A 140 9.52 5.00 -8.13
N ARG A 141 8.62 4.49 -8.97
CA ARG A 141 7.22 4.88 -8.92
C ARG A 141 6.63 4.50 -7.58
N VAL A 142 6.17 5.50 -6.84
CA VAL A 142 5.35 5.32 -5.64
C VAL A 142 4.00 5.97 -5.92
N GLU A 143 2.95 5.19 -5.86
CA GLU A 143 1.58 5.71 -5.86
C GLU A 143 1.22 6.09 -4.43
N VAL A 144 0.62 7.26 -4.27
CA VAL A 144 0.23 7.78 -2.96
C VAL A 144 -1.27 8.02 -2.98
N VAL A 145 -1.98 7.27 -2.15
CA VAL A 145 -3.37 7.57 -1.79
C VAL A 145 -3.30 8.61 -0.67
N ASP A 146 -3.72 9.81 -0.96
CA ASP A 146 -3.58 10.94 -0.05
C ASP A 146 -4.62 10.92 1.09
N GLN A 147 -4.48 11.86 2.03
CA GLN A 147 -5.36 11.93 3.20
C GLN A 147 -6.82 12.20 2.83
N MET A 148 -7.09 12.93 1.77
CA MET A 148 -8.45 13.26 1.35
C MET A 148 -9.18 12.00 0.87
N GLU A 149 -8.51 11.18 0.05
CA GLU A 149 -9.02 9.91 -0.43
C GLU A 149 -9.14 8.89 0.71
N VAL A 150 -8.14 8.80 1.61
CA VAL A 150 -8.23 7.99 2.82
C VAL A 150 -9.42 8.39 3.69
N ASP A 151 -9.63 9.69 3.92
CA ASP A 151 -10.75 10.19 4.72
C ASP A 151 -12.12 9.89 4.09
N GLU A 152 -12.22 9.94 2.76
CA GLU A 152 -13.43 9.58 2.01
C GLU A 152 -13.78 8.10 2.20
N LYS A 153 -12.83 7.21 1.91
CA LYS A 153 -13.05 5.77 2.02
C LYS A 153 -13.23 5.30 3.48
N THR A 154 -12.61 6.01 4.44
CA THR A 154 -12.83 5.79 5.87
C THR A 154 -14.30 5.99 6.28
N LEU A 155 -14.99 6.94 5.68
CA LEU A 155 -16.42 7.19 5.96
C LEU A 155 -17.33 6.09 5.39
N MET A 156 -16.89 5.41 4.34
CA MET A 156 -17.60 4.31 3.71
C MET A 156 -17.35 2.98 4.44
N ALA A 157 -16.10 2.69 4.80
CA ALA A 157 -15.69 1.45 5.45
C ALA A 157 -14.69 1.73 6.60
N PRO A 158 -15.17 2.17 7.79
CA PRO A 158 -14.30 2.58 8.89
C PRO A 158 -13.53 1.44 9.57
N SER A 159 -13.95 0.21 9.37
CA SER A 159 -13.36 -0.96 10.02
C SER A 159 -12.28 -1.65 9.20
N GLY A 160 -12.07 -1.28 7.93
CA GLY A 160 -11.08 -1.95 7.09
C GLY A 160 -10.62 -1.17 5.89
N ILE A 161 -9.41 -1.48 5.42
CA ILE A 161 -8.78 -0.82 4.26
C ILE A 161 -9.12 -1.48 2.91
N SER A 162 -9.96 -2.52 2.91
CA SER A 162 -10.26 -3.30 1.68
C SER A 162 -10.81 -2.44 0.56
N MET A 163 -11.77 -1.55 0.86
CA MET A 163 -12.34 -0.64 -0.12
C MET A 163 -11.29 0.33 -0.68
N LEU A 164 -10.51 0.95 0.19
CA LEU A 164 -9.42 1.86 -0.19
C LEU A 164 -8.43 1.20 -1.17
N LEU A 165 -8.04 -0.05 -0.90
CA LEU A 165 -7.12 -0.78 -1.76
C LEU A 165 -7.77 -1.26 -3.05
N ASN A 166 -9.05 -1.66 -3.01
CA ASN A 166 -9.73 -2.19 -4.20
C ASN A 166 -10.02 -1.12 -5.26
N GLU A 167 -10.17 0.13 -4.85
CA GLU A 167 -10.40 1.26 -5.75
C GLU A 167 -9.10 1.84 -6.32
N THR A 168 -7.97 1.59 -5.67
CA THR A 168 -6.65 2.01 -6.18
C THR A 168 -6.33 1.29 -7.50
N PRO A 169 -5.97 2.01 -8.59
CA PRO A 169 -5.60 1.40 -9.85
C PRO A 169 -4.51 0.33 -9.69
N GLY A 170 -4.63 -0.79 -10.41
CA GLY A 170 -3.69 -1.91 -10.34
C GLY A 170 -3.72 -2.76 -9.08
N LEU A 171 -4.55 -2.41 -8.11
CA LEU A 171 -4.83 -3.22 -6.95
C LEU A 171 -6.20 -3.89 -7.05
N ARG A 172 -6.33 -5.05 -6.43
CA ARG A 172 -7.58 -5.75 -6.25
C ARG A 172 -7.58 -6.54 -4.95
N VAL A 173 -8.63 -6.37 -4.17
CA VAL A 173 -8.94 -7.29 -3.06
C VAL A 173 -9.72 -8.46 -3.61
N GLN A 174 -9.12 -9.65 -3.57
CA GLN A 174 -9.72 -10.89 -4.02
C GLN A 174 -10.22 -11.69 -2.82
N ALA A 175 -11.49 -12.08 -2.81
CA ALA A 175 -12.01 -12.99 -1.80
C ALA A 175 -11.24 -14.32 -1.85
N ALA A 176 -10.71 -14.76 -0.70
CA ALA A 176 -9.97 -16.02 -0.56
C ALA A 176 -10.86 -17.11 0.01
N ALA A 177 -11.52 -16.87 1.15
CA ALA A 177 -12.49 -17.77 1.74
C ALA A 177 -13.83 -17.03 1.89
N PRO A 178 -14.77 -17.22 0.94
CA PRO A 178 -16.03 -16.46 0.91
C PRO A 178 -16.84 -16.61 2.20
N GLY A 179 -17.02 -17.84 2.68
CA GLY A 179 -17.78 -18.12 3.91
C GLY A 179 -17.18 -17.51 5.18
N LEU A 180 -15.94 -17.03 5.13
CA LEU A 180 -15.28 -16.27 6.21
C LEU A 180 -15.14 -14.78 5.91
N GLY A 181 -15.52 -14.34 4.70
CA GLY A 181 -15.38 -12.95 4.28
C GLY A 181 -13.93 -12.46 4.28
N THR A 182 -13.01 -13.32 3.86
CA THR A 182 -11.57 -13.05 3.90
C THR A 182 -11.03 -12.79 2.51
N GLY A 183 -9.97 -12.00 2.40
CA GLY A 183 -9.42 -11.66 1.11
C GLY A 183 -7.91 -11.40 1.13
N SER A 184 -7.32 -11.36 -0.05
CA SER A 184 -5.93 -11.01 -0.28
C SER A 184 -5.80 -9.81 -1.22
N VAL A 185 -4.70 -9.07 -1.12
CA VAL A 185 -4.44 -7.92 -2.00
C VAL A 185 -3.56 -8.34 -3.16
N ARG A 186 -4.11 -8.36 -4.34
CA ARG A 186 -3.38 -8.58 -5.59
C ARG A 186 -2.86 -7.26 -6.15
N ILE A 187 -1.58 -7.20 -6.51
CA ILE A 187 -0.97 -6.06 -7.20
C ILE A 187 -0.65 -6.47 -8.63
N LEU A 188 -1.14 -5.70 -9.60
CA LEU A 188 -0.92 -5.93 -11.04
C LEU A 188 -1.27 -7.37 -11.47
N GLY A 189 -2.28 -7.98 -10.82
CA GLY A 189 -2.75 -9.34 -11.09
C GLY A 189 -1.94 -10.46 -10.46
N LEU A 190 -0.88 -10.17 -9.72
CA LEU A 190 -0.12 -11.15 -8.96
C LEU A 190 -0.83 -11.49 -7.64
N PRO A 191 -0.88 -12.77 -7.21
CA PRO A 191 -1.46 -13.20 -5.95
C PRO A 191 -0.93 -12.46 -4.72
N GLY A 192 -1.75 -12.37 -3.67
CA GLY A 192 -1.45 -11.59 -2.47
C GLY A 192 -0.23 -12.06 -1.68
N GLN A 193 0.18 -13.32 -1.81
CA GLN A 193 1.43 -13.82 -1.20
C GLN A 193 2.69 -13.09 -1.69
N TYR A 194 2.62 -12.38 -2.80
CA TYR A 194 3.70 -11.59 -3.37
C TYR A 194 3.66 -10.11 -2.99
N THR A 195 2.74 -9.72 -2.10
CA THR A 195 2.56 -8.35 -1.62
C THR A 195 3.05 -8.23 -0.18
N VAL A 196 3.96 -7.29 0.08
CA VAL A 196 4.40 -6.97 1.44
C VAL A 196 3.58 -5.79 1.97
N MET A 197 2.98 -5.96 3.16
CA MET A 197 2.27 -4.89 3.86
C MET A 197 3.07 -4.37 5.04
N LEU A 198 3.18 -3.05 5.13
CA LEU A 198 3.90 -2.33 6.19
C LEU A 198 2.97 -1.35 6.89
N ALA A 199 3.23 -1.07 8.16
CA ALA A 199 2.71 0.08 8.88
C ALA A 199 3.89 0.97 9.31
N ASP A 200 3.86 2.24 8.91
CA ASP A 200 4.91 3.22 9.20
C ASP A 200 6.32 2.72 8.81
N GLY A 201 6.40 1.96 7.71
CA GLY A 201 7.63 1.35 7.22
C GLY A 201 8.10 0.11 7.99
N LEU A 202 7.28 -0.44 8.89
CA LEU A 202 7.56 -1.62 9.72
C LEU A 202 6.71 -2.81 9.28
N PRO A 203 7.25 -4.04 9.16
CA PRO A 203 6.49 -5.24 8.79
C PRO A 203 5.69 -5.80 9.99
N LEU A 204 4.67 -5.06 10.44
CA LEU A 204 3.86 -5.40 11.62
C LEU A 204 2.77 -6.45 11.34
N TYR A 205 2.58 -6.87 10.08
CA TYR A 205 1.49 -7.76 9.71
C TYR A 205 1.96 -9.18 9.36
N GLY A 206 3.24 -9.48 9.64
CA GLY A 206 3.85 -10.77 9.33
C GLY A 206 4.32 -10.88 7.88
N ALA A 207 4.87 -12.02 7.54
CA ALA A 207 5.49 -12.29 6.23
C ALA A 207 4.46 -12.59 5.13
N SER A 208 3.17 -12.68 5.44
CA SER A 208 2.12 -13.11 4.52
C SER A 208 0.98 -12.10 4.48
N ALA A 209 0.93 -11.29 3.43
CA ALA A 209 -0.19 -10.37 3.18
C ALA A 209 -1.45 -11.09 2.67
N SER A 210 -1.37 -12.38 2.34
CA SER A 210 -2.51 -13.23 2.08
C SER A 210 -3.21 -13.68 3.37
N ALA A 211 -2.57 -13.47 4.53
CA ALA A 211 -3.19 -13.81 5.81
C ALA A 211 -4.33 -12.83 6.12
N LEU A 212 -5.42 -13.39 6.57
CA LEU A 212 -6.54 -12.75 7.20
C LEU A 212 -6.08 -11.73 8.24
N GLY A 213 -6.68 -10.54 8.22
CA GLY A 213 -6.41 -9.50 9.21
C GLY A 213 -5.75 -8.22 8.72
N PRO A 214 -4.81 -8.19 7.76
CA PRO A 214 -4.30 -6.92 7.25
C PRO A 214 -5.37 -6.03 6.61
N LEU A 215 -6.41 -6.61 6.02
CA LEU A 215 -7.50 -5.86 5.40
C LEU A 215 -8.48 -5.25 6.42
N ASP A 216 -8.48 -5.75 7.65
CA ASP A 216 -9.34 -5.27 8.73
C ASP A 216 -8.66 -4.18 9.59
N ILE A 217 -7.64 -3.51 9.05
CA ILE A 217 -7.01 -2.36 9.68
C ILE A 217 -7.92 -1.16 9.47
N SER A 218 -8.30 -0.49 10.56
CA SER A 218 -9.09 0.73 10.46
C SER A 218 -8.26 1.84 9.79
N PRO A 219 -8.77 2.51 8.74
CA PRO A 219 -8.08 3.63 8.09
C PRO A 219 -8.20 4.97 8.84
N VAL A 220 -8.94 5.04 9.94
CA VAL A 220 -9.25 6.29 10.69
C VAL A 220 -7.99 7.06 11.09
N ASP A 221 -6.89 6.37 11.41
CA ASP A 221 -5.64 6.99 11.81
C ASP A 221 -4.59 7.08 10.69
N LEU A 222 -4.95 6.73 9.45
CA LEU A 222 -4.04 6.82 8.33
C LEU A 222 -3.97 8.25 7.78
N GLN A 223 -2.76 8.70 7.51
CA GLN A 223 -2.48 9.93 6.78
C GLN A 223 -2.46 9.69 5.27
N ARG A 224 -1.89 8.56 4.85
CA ARG A 224 -1.78 8.16 3.45
C ARG A 224 -1.43 6.69 3.32
N VAL A 225 -1.58 6.16 2.11
CA VAL A 225 -1.05 4.85 1.74
C VAL A 225 -0.02 5.04 0.63
N GLU A 226 1.16 4.46 0.80
CA GLU A 226 2.25 4.48 -0.20
C GLU A 226 2.34 3.09 -0.84
N ILE A 227 2.29 3.01 -2.18
CA ILE A 227 2.28 1.75 -2.91
C ILE A 227 3.42 1.73 -3.92
N ILE A 228 4.32 0.75 -3.78
CA ILE A 228 5.33 0.43 -4.79
C ILE A 228 4.81 -0.78 -5.57
N LYS A 229 4.53 -0.60 -6.85
CA LYS A 229 4.11 -1.68 -7.74
C LYS A 229 5.32 -2.37 -8.39
N GLY A 230 5.20 -3.67 -8.64
CA GLY A 230 6.24 -4.49 -9.26
C GLY A 230 7.35 -4.95 -8.28
N ALA A 231 8.34 -5.70 -8.79
CA ALA A 231 9.37 -6.34 -7.99
C ALA A 231 10.14 -5.35 -7.10
N ALA A 232 9.99 -5.46 -5.80
CA ALA A 232 10.58 -4.59 -4.78
C ALA A 232 11.51 -5.33 -3.80
N SER A 233 11.91 -6.58 -4.11
CA SER A 233 12.75 -7.40 -3.23
C SER A 233 14.12 -6.78 -2.95
N ALA A 234 14.69 -6.03 -3.88
CA ALA A 234 15.92 -5.28 -3.65
C ALA A 234 15.81 -4.21 -2.53
N LEU A 235 14.58 -3.79 -2.19
CA LEU A 235 14.32 -2.84 -1.10
C LEU A 235 13.86 -3.55 0.18
N TYR A 236 13.02 -4.60 0.07
CA TYR A 236 12.29 -5.17 1.19
C TYR A 236 12.56 -6.66 1.43
N GLY A 237 13.41 -7.31 0.62
CA GLY A 237 13.76 -8.73 0.75
C GLY A 237 12.76 -9.66 0.08
N GLY A 238 12.74 -10.89 0.51
CA GLY A 238 11.86 -11.93 -0.02
C GLY A 238 10.39 -11.56 0.05
N GLN A 239 9.56 -12.18 -0.80
CA GLN A 239 8.10 -12.01 -0.92
C GLN A 239 7.62 -10.69 -1.57
N ALA A 240 8.45 -9.67 -1.76
CA ALA A 240 8.06 -8.43 -2.43
C ALA A 240 8.14 -8.54 -3.97
N LEU A 241 7.52 -9.59 -4.56
CA LEU A 241 7.53 -9.84 -6.01
C LEU A 241 6.46 -8.99 -6.73
N GLY A 242 5.30 -8.82 -6.11
CA GLY A 242 4.17 -8.03 -6.61
C GLY A 242 4.29 -6.56 -6.26
N GLY A 243 4.80 -6.26 -5.08
CA GLY A 243 4.95 -4.90 -4.60
C GLY A 243 4.91 -4.76 -3.08
N VAL A 244 4.82 -3.50 -2.65
CA VAL A 244 4.76 -3.12 -1.23
C VAL A 244 3.66 -2.11 -1.01
N ILE A 245 2.88 -2.29 0.03
CA ILE A 245 1.88 -1.35 0.53
C ILE A 245 2.31 -0.88 1.91
N ASN A 246 2.53 0.42 2.08
CA ASN A 246 2.92 1.04 3.34
C ASN A 246 1.82 1.96 3.86
N LEU A 247 1.22 1.60 4.97
CA LEU A 247 0.19 2.35 5.66
C LEU A 247 0.86 3.36 6.59
N VAL A 248 0.74 4.65 6.30
CA VAL A 248 1.40 5.72 7.06
C VAL A 248 0.40 6.40 7.98
N SER A 249 0.66 6.37 9.27
CA SER A 249 -0.24 6.92 10.29
C SER A 249 -0.19 8.46 10.38
N LYS A 250 -1.30 9.04 10.87
CA LYS A 250 -1.39 10.48 11.19
C LYS A 250 -0.45 10.81 12.34
N PRO A 251 0.34 11.88 12.25
CA PRO A 251 1.08 12.37 13.41
C PRO A 251 0.09 12.91 14.46
N PRO A 252 0.44 12.85 15.76
CA PRO A 252 -0.39 13.44 16.81
C PRO A 252 -0.56 14.93 16.61
N THR A 253 -1.81 15.40 16.46
CA THR A 253 -2.13 16.82 16.22
C THR A 253 -2.77 17.50 17.43
N GLY A 254 -3.22 16.74 18.42
CA GLY A 254 -4.06 17.20 19.52
C GLY A 254 -5.56 17.21 19.19
N ARG A 255 -5.93 16.84 17.97
CA ARG A 255 -7.33 16.63 17.55
C ARG A 255 -7.67 15.16 17.65
N SER A 256 -8.84 14.85 18.13
CA SER A 256 -9.36 13.50 18.27
C SER A 256 -10.60 13.29 17.39
N GLU A 257 -10.91 12.03 17.08
CA GLU A 257 -11.99 11.68 16.18
C GLU A 257 -12.72 10.43 16.68
N LEU A 258 -14.04 10.43 16.59
CA LEU A 258 -14.92 9.29 16.77
C LEU A 258 -15.72 9.09 15.49
N LEU A 259 -15.78 7.86 15.00
CA LEU A 259 -16.56 7.45 13.85
C LEU A 259 -17.44 6.27 14.24
N LEU A 260 -18.74 6.38 14.00
CA LEU A 260 -19.74 5.34 14.16
C LEU A 260 -20.42 5.11 12.81
N ASN A 261 -20.59 3.86 12.43
CA ASN A 261 -21.22 3.49 11.17
C ASN A 261 -22.19 2.32 11.36
N ARG A 262 -23.32 2.43 10.71
CA ARG A 262 -24.30 1.32 10.61
C ARG A 262 -24.60 1.07 9.16
N ARG A 263 -24.43 -0.19 8.75
CA ARG A 263 -24.67 -0.69 7.39
C ARG A 263 -25.87 -1.62 7.40
N THR A 264 -26.59 -1.69 6.28
CA THR A 264 -27.52 -2.78 6.01
C THR A 264 -26.85 -4.14 6.21
N MET A 265 -27.61 -5.22 6.28
CA MET A 265 -27.10 -6.56 6.55
C MET A 265 -26.42 -6.73 7.93
N GLY A 266 -26.82 -5.91 8.91
CA GLY A 266 -26.43 -6.12 10.30
C GLY A 266 -24.99 -5.79 10.66
N VAL A 267 -24.29 -4.94 9.89
CA VAL A 267 -22.93 -4.51 10.21
C VAL A 267 -22.94 -3.21 11.02
N THR A 268 -22.21 -3.19 12.13
CA THR A 268 -21.97 -1.98 12.95
C THR A 268 -20.47 -1.83 13.17
N ASP A 269 -19.95 -0.66 12.84
CA ASP A 269 -18.56 -0.29 12.99
C ASP A 269 -18.40 0.89 13.93
N GLY A 270 -17.36 0.87 14.73
CA GLY A 270 -16.94 2.02 15.54
C GLY A 270 -15.43 2.15 15.53
N ALA A 271 -14.94 3.39 15.39
CA ALA A 271 -13.52 3.66 15.51
C ALA A 271 -13.29 4.99 16.23
N THR A 272 -12.25 5.06 17.03
CA THR A 272 -11.83 6.30 17.69
C THR A 272 -10.32 6.47 17.53
N TRP A 273 -9.92 7.70 17.24
CA TRP A 273 -8.54 8.12 17.23
C TRP A 273 -8.36 9.26 18.21
N LEU A 274 -7.70 8.98 19.32
CA LEU A 274 -7.36 9.95 20.34
C LEU A 274 -5.95 10.44 20.10
N SER A 275 -5.73 11.76 20.21
CA SER A 275 -4.44 12.37 19.91
C SER A 275 -4.14 13.49 20.90
N HIS A 276 -2.95 13.48 21.49
CA HIS A 276 -2.49 14.53 22.39
C HIS A 276 -1.03 14.88 22.16
N ARG A 277 -0.68 16.16 22.37
CA ARG A 277 0.69 16.67 22.26
C ARG A 277 1.16 17.22 23.59
N PHE A 278 2.31 16.72 24.07
CA PHE A 278 2.99 17.22 25.26
C PHE A 278 4.10 18.22 24.84
N GLY A 279 3.79 19.49 24.85
CA GLY A 279 4.73 20.52 24.40
C GLY A 279 5.09 20.40 22.92
N LYS A 280 6.38 20.70 22.59
CA LYS A 280 6.86 20.75 21.19
C LYS A 280 7.48 19.45 20.69
N GLY A 281 7.79 18.51 21.57
CA GLY A 281 8.63 17.36 21.20
C GLY A 281 8.00 16.00 21.33
N VAL A 282 6.90 15.83 22.08
CA VAL A 282 6.27 14.52 22.30
C VAL A 282 4.80 14.58 21.95
N GLY A 283 4.34 13.58 21.23
CA GLY A 283 2.94 13.38 20.94
C GLY A 283 2.57 11.91 21.11
N VAL A 284 1.34 11.66 21.54
CA VAL A 284 0.78 10.32 21.70
C VAL A 284 -0.52 10.22 20.91
N SER A 285 -0.81 9.03 20.41
CA SER A 285 -2.12 8.72 19.85
C SER A 285 -2.55 7.31 20.24
N LEU A 286 -3.86 7.09 20.24
CA LEU A 286 -4.48 5.80 20.48
C LEU A 286 -5.58 5.59 19.45
N LEU A 287 -5.45 4.54 18.64
CA LEU A 287 -6.51 4.02 17.79
C LEU A 287 -7.23 2.91 18.53
N GLY A 288 -8.56 2.96 18.59
CA GLY A 288 -9.45 1.87 18.93
C GLY A 288 -10.45 1.65 17.82
N ALA A 289 -10.65 0.42 17.37
CA ALA A 289 -11.64 0.09 16.33
C ALA A 289 -12.34 -1.23 16.65
N GLY A 290 -13.61 -1.33 16.28
CA GLY A 290 -14.39 -2.55 16.45
C GLY A 290 -15.51 -2.67 15.42
N THR A 291 -15.84 -3.92 15.08
CA THR A 291 -16.89 -4.28 14.13
C THR A 291 -17.69 -5.45 14.68
N THR A 292 -19.00 -5.39 14.54
CA THR A 292 -19.89 -6.54 14.67
C THR A 292 -20.68 -6.72 13.37
N GLN A 293 -20.82 -7.96 12.93
CA GLN A 293 -21.49 -8.34 11.69
C GLN A 293 -22.33 -9.58 11.95
N THR A 294 -23.57 -9.59 11.50
CA THR A 294 -24.45 -10.77 11.55
C THR A 294 -24.24 -11.64 10.31
N ALA A 295 -24.40 -12.96 10.45
CA ALA A 295 -24.42 -13.84 9.30
C ALA A 295 -25.68 -13.58 8.45
N GLN A 296 -25.53 -13.68 7.12
CA GLN A 296 -26.63 -13.54 6.15
C GLN A 296 -26.49 -14.61 5.06
N ASP A 297 -27.57 -15.26 4.75
CA ASP A 297 -27.81 -16.06 3.55
C ASP A 297 -28.67 -15.17 2.64
N ILE A 298 -28.10 -14.63 1.57
CA ILE A 298 -28.71 -13.53 0.78
C ILE A 298 -29.52 -14.06 -0.39
N ASP A 299 -29.18 -15.26 -0.86
CA ASP A 299 -29.81 -15.92 -2.00
C ASP A 299 -30.65 -17.15 -1.61
N ASP A 300 -30.78 -17.40 -0.30
CA ASP A 300 -31.56 -18.50 0.31
C ASP A 300 -31.07 -19.90 -0.16
N ASP A 301 -29.78 -20.05 -0.44
CA ASP A 301 -29.17 -21.32 -0.86
C ASP A 301 -28.74 -22.21 0.34
N GLY A 302 -28.88 -21.70 1.55
CA GLY A 302 -28.49 -22.36 2.79
C GLY A 302 -27.01 -22.20 3.15
N TRP A 303 -26.29 -21.29 2.51
CA TRP A 303 -24.92 -20.95 2.81
C TRP A 303 -24.80 -19.47 3.23
N ALA A 304 -23.90 -19.16 4.14
CA ALA A 304 -23.66 -17.79 4.56
C ALA A 304 -22.83 -17.04 3.50
N ASP A 305 -23.44 -16.17 2.71
CA ASP A 305 -22.77 -15.22 1.82
C ASP A 305 -21.99 -14.17 2.61
N GLN A 306 -22.52 -13.80 3.76
CA GLN A 306 -21.88 -12.96 4.75
C GLN A 306 -21.69 -13.73 6.05
N SER A 307 -20.45 -13.90 6.52
CA SER A 307 -20.15 -14.53 7.80
C SER A 307 -20.60 -13.68 8.99
N ARG A 308 -20.90 -14.30 10.12
CA ARG A 308 -20.89 -13.60 11.40
C ARG A 308 -19.46 -13.21 11.71
N ALA A 309 -19.24 -11.97 12.13
CA ALA A 309 -17.90 -11.51 12.53
C ALA A 309 -17.96 -10.58 13.75
N THR A 310 -16.99 -10.73 14.64
CA THR A 310 -16.70 -9.79 15.73
C THR A 310 -15.21 -9.50 15.74
N ARG A 311 -14.85 -8.24 15.53
CA ARG A 311 -13.46 -7.80 15.43
C ARG A 311 -13.24 -6.60 16.31
N TRP A 312 -12.08 -6.51 16.91
CA TRP A 312 -11.62 -5.28 17.55
C TRP A 312 -10.10 -5.17 17.52
N SER A 313 -9.62 -3.95 17.57
CA SER A 313 -8.19 -3.66 17.65
C SER A 313 -7.92 -2.41 18.47
N VAL A 314 -6.77 -2.38 19.13
CA VAL A 314 -6.26 -1.21 19.88
C VAL A 314 -4.80 -1.02 19.52
N ARG A 315 -4.41 0.25 19.26
CA ARG A 315 -3.04 0.61 18.85
C ARG A 315 -2.61 1.96 19.43
N PRO A 316 -1.86 1.98 20.55
CA PRO A 316 -1.15 3.16 20.99
C PRO A 316 0.09 3.45 20.13
N ARG A 317 0.40 4.75 19.99
CA ARG A 317 1.63 5.25 19.36
C ARG A 317 2.22 6.40 20.15
N VAL A 318 3.54 6.50 20.11
CA VAL A 318 4.32 7.59 20.69
C VAL A 318 5.25 8.14 19.62
N HIS A 319 5.24 9.45 19.45
CA HIS A 319 6.13 10.19 18.58
C HIS A 319 6.95 11.16 19.43
N ALA A 320 8.25 11.11 19.33
CA ALA A 320 9.14 12.03 20.03
C ALA A 320 10.14 12.62 19.04
N VAL A 321 10.34 13.92 19.12
CA VAL A 321 11.36 14.64 18.32
C VAL A 321 12.04 15.65 19.24
N ASP A 322 13.35 15.61 19.31
CA ASP A 322 14.12 16.57 20.10
C ASP A 322 14.55 17.82 19.28
N ALA A 323 15.14 18.79 19.99
CA ALA A 323 15.61 20.04 19.37
C ALA A 323 16.74 19.83 18.33
N ARG A 324 17.40 18.69 18.34
CA ARG A 324 18.44 18.31 17.36
C ARG A 324 17.88 17.54 16.16
N GLY A 325 16.56 17.36 16.11
CA GLY A 325 15.85 16.59 15.05
C GLY A 325 16.01 15.09 15.17
N ARG A 326 16.49 14.55 16.31
CA ARG A 326 16.45 13.12 16.56
C ARG A 326 15.03 12.72 16.84
N SER A 327 14.57 11.65 16.21
CA SER A 327 13.19 11.19 16.34
C SER A 327 13.11 9.75 16.81
N LEU A 328 12.09 9.48 17.61
CA LEU A 328 11.69 8.16 18.05
C LEU A 328 10.19 7.99 17.81
N PHE A 329 9.83 6.93 17.11
CA PHE A 329 8.47 6.46 16.95
C PHE A 329 8.34 5.08 17.57
N VAL A 330 7.30 4.87 18.36
CA VAL A 330 7.00 3.57 18.98
C VAL A 330 5.52 3.28 18.79
N THR A 331 5.19 2.05 18.43
CA THR A 331 3.82 1.56 18.30
C THR A 331 3.70 0.16 18.90
N ALA A 332 2.55 -0.14 19.46
CA ALA A 332 2.16 -1.49 19.81
C ALA A 332 0.72 -1.72 19.33
N GLY A 333 0.37 -2.95 19.03
CA GLY A 333 -0.98 -3.28 18.58
C GLY A 333 -1.45 -4.61 19.14
N VAL A 334 -2.74 -4.71 19.40
CA VAL A 334 -3.43 -5.97 19.68
C VAL A 334 -4.75 -5.98 18.95
N GLY A 335 -5.14 -7.14 18.41
CA GLY A 335 -6.41 -7.33 17.72
C GLY A 335 -6.92 -8.75 17.85
N LEU A 336 -8.24 -8.87 17.84
CA LEU A 336 -9.00 -10.11 17.77
C LEU A 336 -9.93 -10.09 16.56
N ASP A 337 -10.04 -11.24 15.90
CA ASP A 337 -10.97 -11.47 14.80
C ASP A 337 -11.61 -12.85 15.00
N ASP A 338 -12.92 -12.88 15.18
CA ASP A 338 -13.74 -14.10 15.36
C ASP A 338 -14.82 -14.11 14.27
N ARG A 339 -14.79 -15.13 13.40
CA ARG A 339 -15.69 -15.27 12.26
C ARG A 339 -16.31 -16.67 12.23
N ASP A 340 -17.54 -16.74 11.76
CA ASP A 340 -18.34 -17.97 11.67
C ASP A 340 -19.23 -17.92 10.42
N GLY A 341 -19.13 -18.92 9.56
CA GLY A 341 -19.86 -19.04 8.29
C GLY A 341 -20.02 -20.51 7.89
N GLY A 342 -20.19 -20.75 6.59
CA GLY A 342 -20.51 -22.05 6.04
C GLY A 342 -22.02 -22.26 5.94
N THR A 343 -22.52 -23.45 6.22
CA THR A 343 -23.97 -23.73 6.16
C THR A 343 -24.74 -22.89 7.17
N PHE A 344 -25.85 -22.28 6.73
CA PHE A 344 -26.64 -21.31 7.49
C PHE A 344 -27.81 -21.99 8.20
N GLY A 345 -28.01 -21.74 9.50
CA GLY A 345 -29.08 -22.31 10.29
C GLY A 345 -29.03 -23.85 10.33
N ASP A 346 -30.10 -24.48 9.93
CA ASP A 346 -30.23 -25.94 9.84
C ASP A 346 -29.89 -26.51 8.45
N ALA A 347 -29.42 -25.66 7.54
CA ALA A 347 -29.02 -26.07 6.19
C ALA A 347 -27.82 -27.02 6.22
N ARG A 348 -27.67 -27.77 5.15
CA ARG A 348 -26.63 -28.77 4.98
C ARG A 348 -25.94 -28.62 3.64
N ALA A 349 -24.66 -28.93 3.60
CA ALA A 349 -23.94 -29.06 2.35
C ALA A 349 -24.56 -30.16 1.45
N PRO A 350 -24.26 -30.19 0.16
CA PRO A 350 -24.83 -31.15 -0.78
C PRO A 350 -24.62 -32.64 -0.42
N ASP A 351 -23.63 -32.95 0.44
CA ASP A 351 -23.42 -34.30 0.97
C ASP A 351 -24.33 -34.64 2.20
N GLY A 352 -25.22 -33.72 2.57
CA GLY A 352 -26.15 -33.88 3.69
C GLY A 352 -25.54 -33.60 5.06
N THR A 353 -24.31 -33.14 5.15
CA THR A 353 -23.62 -32.79 6.41
C THR A 353 -23.63 -31.29 6.67
N PRO A 354 -23.68 -30.82 7.94
CA PRO A 354 -23.42 -29.43 8.24
C PRO A 354 -21.93 -29.13 7.97
N PHE A 355 -21.65 -27.98 7.35
CA PHE A 355 -20.27 -27.57 7.04
C PHE A 355 -20.01 -26.19 7.62
N ARG A 356 -19.34 -26.16 8.75
CA ARG A 356 -18.97 -24.92 9.42
C ARG A 356 -17.62 -24.43 8.91
N GLU A 357 -17.53 -23.16 8.60
CA GLU A 357 -16.28 -22.43 8.41
C GLU A 357 -16.10 -21.47 9.58
N ALA A 358 -14.98 -21.55 10.29
CA ALA A 358 -14.71 -20.65 11.41
C ALA A 358 -13.26 -20.20 11.42
N LEU A 359 -13.06 -18.99 11.90
CA LEU A 359 -11.73 -18.40 12.15
C LEU A 359 -11.76 -17.66 13.48
N ARG A 360 -10.80 -17.95 14.33
CA ARG A 360 -10.43 -17.08 15.44
C ARG A 360 -8.95 -16.72 15.32
N SER A 361 -8.64 -15.42 15.21
CA SER A 361 -7.29 -14.91 15.12
C SER A 361 -7.01 -13.93 16.26
N THR A 362 -5.84 -14.08 16.87
CA THR A 362 -5.30 -13.11 17.84
C THR A 362 -3.98 -12.61 17.32
N ARG A 363 -3.83 -11.30 17.22
CA ARG A 363 -2.59 -10.67 16.78
C ARG A 363 -2.08 -9.71 17.84
N ALA A 364 -0.77 -9.75 18.12
CA ALA A 364 -0.06 -8.76 18.89
C ALA A 364 1.18 -8.32 18.12
N ASP A 365 1.48 -7.03 18.14
CA ASP A 365 2.66 -6.50 17.48
C ASP A 365 3.28 -5.34 18.25
N PHE A 366 4.59 -5.14 18.04
CA PHE A 366 5.37 -4.03 18.57
C PHE A 366 6.31 -3.52 17.48
N GLY A 367 6.46 -2.21 17.38
CA GLY A 367 7.37 -1.59 16.44
C GLY A 367 8.01 -0.32 16.98
N ALA A 368 9.26 -0.08 16.56
CA ALA A 368 9.98 1.13 16.89
C ALA A 368 10.85 1.59 15.73
N THR A 369 10.90 2.89 15.50
CA THR A 369 11.83 3.54 14.55
C THR A 369 12.54 4.66 15.26
N ALA A 370 13.87 4.65 15.22
CA ALA A 370 14.73 5.73 15.70
C ALA A 370 15.52 6.33 14.54
N ARG A 371 15.64 7.65 14.50
CA ARG A 371 16.43 8.37 13.49
C ARG A 371 17.28 9.43 14.13
N ILE A 372 18.55 9.48 13.73
CA ILE A 372 19.55 10.44 14.20
C ILE A 372 20.09 11.19 12.98
N PRO A 373 19.73 12.47 12.79
CA PRO A 373 20.32 13.31 11.76
C PRO A 373 21.84 13.48 11.99
N LEU A 374 22.58 13.51 10.90
CA LEU A 374 24.02 13.78 10.87
C LEU A 374 24.30 14.88 9.83
N ALA A 375 25.52 15.41 9.81
CA ALA A 375 25.91 16.48 8.90
C ALA A 375 25.69 16.11 7.41
N SER A 376 25.81 14.82 7.06
CA SER A 376 25.61 14.31 5.70
C SER A 376 24.57 13.17 5.68
N GLY A 377 23.30 13.46 6.04
CA GLY A 377 22.21 12.48 6.03
C GLY A 377 21.80 12.01 7.42
N ASN A 378 21.57 10.70 7.62
CA ASN A 378 21.09 10.18 8.90
C ASN A 378 21.50 8.73 9.14
N VAL A 379 21.40 8.30 10.40
CA VAL A 379 21.35 6.88 10.82
C VAL A 379 19.95 6.58 11.27
N SER A 380 19.39 5.44 10.84
CA SER A 380 18.08 5.00 11.27
C SER A 380 18.11 3.54 11.71
N MET A 381 17.32 3.23 12.74
CA MET A 381 17.06 1.89 13.24
C MET A 381 15.57 1.62 13.14
N ARG A 382 15.19 0.42 12.69
CA ARG A 382 13.82 -0.07 12.67
C ARG A 382 13.78 -1.42 13.36
N LEU A 383 12.81 -1.59 14.24
CA LEU A 383 12.55 -2.83 14.96
C LEU A 383 11.06 -3.16 14.85
N ALA A 384 10.73 -4.40 14.54
CA ALA A 384 9.36 -4.89 14.58
C ALA A 384 9.33 -6.33 15.07
N VAL A 385 8.29 -6.66 15.83
CA VAL A 385 7.93 -8.02 16.23
C VAL A 385 6.43 -8.14 16.08
N ALA A 386 5.97 -9.22 15.46
CA ALA A 386 4.54 -9.52 15.37
C ALA A 386 4.31 -11.00 15.63
N ASP A 387 3.22 -11.29 16.31
CA ASP A 387 2.75 -12.63 16.63
C ASP A 387 1.29 -12.76 16.21
N ASN A 388 0.96 -13.80 15.47
CA ASN A 388 -0.39 -14.10 15.00
C ASN A 388 -0.71 -15.56 15.26
N ALA A 389 -1.65 -15.83 16.15
CA ALA A 389 -2.17 -17.16 16.44
C ALA A 389 -3.57 -17.30 15.85
N ARG A 390 -3.80 -18.37 15.08
CA ARG A 390 -5.07 -18.64 14.42
C ARG A 390 -5.61 -20.01 14.78
N HIS A 391 -6.91 -20.04 14.91
CA HIS A 391 -7.70 -21.25 15.02
C HIS A 391 -8.71 -21.26 13.88
N ARG A 392 -8.66 -22.26 13.01
CA ARG A 392 -9.50 -22.36 11.82
C ARG A 392 -10.27 -23.69 11.82
N GLU A 393 -11.46 -23.67 11.24
CA GLU A 393 -12.26 -24.86 11.01
C GLU A 393 -12.82 -24.81 9.57
N PHE A 394 -12.68 -25.91 8.85
CA PHE A 394 -13.17 -26.08 7.49
C PHE A 394 -14.00 -27.37 7.40
N GLY A 395 -15.19 -27.35 7.99
CA GLY A 395 -16.11 -28.48 8.08
C GLY A 395 -15.78 -29.49 9.18
N PRO A 396 -16.54 -30.59 9.27
CA PRO A 396 -16.45 -31.54 10.36
C PRO A 396 -15.05 -32.14 10.51
N GLY A 397 -14.46 -32.00 11.71
CA GLY A 397 -13.17 -32.58 12.07
C GLY A 397 -11.94 -31.94 11.37
N ALA A 398 -12.13 -30.86 10.63
CA ALA A 398 -11.05 -30.13 9.96
C ALA A 398 -10.63 -28.89 10.76
N ARG A 399 -10.14 -29.13 11.98
CA ARG A 399 -9.68 -28.10 12.91
C ARG A 399 -8.18 -27.90 12.78
N GLU A 400 -7.75 -26.65 12.65
CA GLU A 400 -6.35 -26.28 12.40
C GLU A 400 -5.94 -25.13 13.31
N ASP A 401 -4.83 -25.33 14.04
CA ASP A 401 -4.21 -24.33 14.89
C ASP A 401 -2.84 -23.96 14.30
N ASP A 402 -2.64 -22.71 13.95
CA ASP A 402 -1.34 -22.23 13.50
C ASP A 402 -0.90 -20.96 14.23
N ARG A 403 0.41 -20.75 14.27
CA ARG A 403 1.04 -19.56 14.82
C ARG A 403 2.18 -19.09 13.94
N ASN A 404 2.22 -17.79 13.69
CA ASN A 404 3.31 -17.14 12.98
C ASN A 404 3.88 -16.01 13.80
N THR A 405 5.15 -16.12 14.19
CA THR A 405 5.90 -15.07 14.86
C THR A 405 6.95 -14.52 13.93
N THR A 406 6.94 -13.21 13.72
CA THR A 406 7.93 -12.53 12.87
C THR A 406 8.71 -11.49 13.65
N GLY A 407 9.99 -11.37 13.32
CA GLY A 407 10.90 -10.37 13.88
C GLY A 407 11.65 -9.65 12.76
N PHE A 408 11.94 -8.38 12.96
CA PHE A 408 12.64 -7.53 12.00
C PHE A 408 13.52 -6.54 12.73
N LEU A 409 14.79 -6.48 12.36
CA LEU A 409 15.73 -5.44 12.78
C LEU A 409 16.47 -4.93 11.56
N GLU A 410 16.50 -3.61 11.39
CA GLU A 410 17.22 -2.96 10.30
C GLU A 410 18.00 -1.77 10.84
N LEU A 411 19.25 -1.66 10.42
CA LEU A 411 20.12 -0.49 10.64
C LEU A 411 20.53 0.08 9.30
N THR A 412 20.32 1.37 9.10
CA THR A 412 20.68 2.07 7.86
C THR A 412 21.51 3.31 8.13
N ARG A 413 22.43 3.59 7.20
CA ARG A 413 23.16 4.85 7.07
C ARG A 413 22.82 5.47 5.73
N ALA A 414 22.17 6.60 5.72
CA ALA A 414 21.94 7.41 4.54
C ALA A 414 22.99 8.53 4.44
N PHE A 415 23.61 8.66 3.26
CA PHE A 415 24.49 9.76 2.87
C PHE A 415 23.70 10.60 1.86
N ASP A 416 23.42 11.84 2.23
CA ASP A 416 22.60 12.75 1.42
C ASP A 416 23.46 13.95 0.99
N ALA A 417 23.54 14.17 -0.31
CA ALA A 417 24.15 15.33 -0.95
C ALA A 417 23.19 15.83 -2.04
N ALA A 418 23.35 17.05 -2.49
CA ALA A 418 22.40 17.73 -3.38
C ALA A 418 21.96 16.90 -4.61
N GLU A 419 22.89 16.15 -5.22
CA GLU A 419 22.63 15.37 -6.45
C GLU A 419 22.69 13.85 -6.22
N ARG A 420 23.05 13.41 -5.01
CA ARG A 420 23.29 11.99 -4.73
C ARG A 420 22.78 11.58 -3.35
N VAL A 421 22.07 10.48 -3.31
CA VAL A 421 21.70 9.78 -2.06
C VAL A 421 22.27 8.37 -2.13
N ILE A 422 22.94 7.92 -1.07
CA ILE A 422 23.38 6.54 -0.91
C ILE A 422 22.86 6.06 0.43
N VAL A 423 22.15 4.94 0.43
CA VAL A 423 21.68 4.26 1.65
C VAL A 423 22.34 2.89 1.72
N ILE A 424 23.00 2.60 2.82
CA ILE A 424 23.58 1.30 3.10
C ILE A 424 22.87 0.75 4.34
N GLY A 425 22.46 -0.50 4.31
CA GLY A 425 21.74 -1.11 5.43
C GLY A 425 22.09 -2.57 5.65
N GLY A 426 21.98 -2.97 6.92
CA GLY A 426 21.96 -4.36 7.37
C GLY A 426 20.59 -4.69 7.93
N VAL A 427 20.13 -5.91 7.70
CA VAL A 427 18.81 -6.38 8.14
C VAL A 427 18.91 -7.79 8.71
N LEU A 428 18.13 -8.06 9.73
CA LEU A 428 17.89 -9.39 10.26
C LEU A 428 16.39 -9.62 10.30
N GLN A 429 15.92 -10.68 9.65
CA GLN A 429 14.52 -11.10 9.66
C GLN A 429 14.40 -12.45 10.35
N LEU A 430 13.34 -12.62 11.12
CA LEU A 430 12.91 -13.87 11.73
C LEU A 430 11.51 -14.19 11.20
N ASP A 431 11.28 -15.42 10.75
CA ASP A 431 9.95 -15.96 10.46
C ASP A 431 9.86 -17.37 11.07
N ASP A 432 8.99 -17.50 12.06
CA ASP A 432 8.77 -18.74 12.80
C ASP A 432 7.29 -19.12 12.63
N TYR A 433 7.03 -20.16 11.87
CA TYR A 433 5.69 -20.67 11.60
C TYR A 433 5.55 -22.11 12.08
N ALA A 434 4.50 -22.38 12.80
CA ALA A 434 4.12 -23.70 13.27
C ALA A 434 2.64 -23.98 13.04
N ASN A 435 2.32 -25.17 12.53
CA ASN A 435 0.96 -25.66 12.33
C ASN A 435 0.80 -27.00 13.05
N ARG A 436 -0.10 -27.08 14.03
CA ARG A 436 -0.27 -28.29 14.86
C ARG A 436 -0.89 -29.45 14.10
N LEU A 437 -1.60 -29.21 13.00
CA LEU A 437 -2.23 -30.26 12.21
C LEU A 437 -1.32 -30.83 11.13
N ASN A 438 -0.57 -29.95 10.46
CA ASN A 438 0.32 -30.31 9.37
C ASN A 438 1.69 -29.65 9.55
N THR A 439 2.58 -30.34 10.29
CA THR A 439 3.92 -29.85 10.61
C THR A 439 4.87 -29.87 9.41
N THR A 440 4.45 -30.40 8.25
CA THR A 440 5.26 -30.40 7.02
C THR A 440 5.65 -28.98 6.59
N PHE A 441 4.84 -27.99 6.96
CA PHE A 441 5.05 -26.58 6.59
C PHE A 441 5.70 -25.76 7.70
N ASP A 442 6.02 -26.38 8.85
CA ASP A 442 6.69 -25.70 9.95
C ASP A 442 8.07 -25.23 9.51
N HIS A 443 8.43 -24.02 9.90
CA HIS A 443 9.76 -23.49 9.64
C HIS A 443 10.16 -22.45 10.68
N ARG A 444 11.47 -22.32 10.87
CA ARG A 444 12.07 -21.24 11.63
C ARG A 444 13.25 -20.67 10.86
N TRP A 445 13.04 -19.53 10.27
CA TRP A 445 14.00 -18.85 9.44
C TRP A 445 14.63 -17.67 10.15
N VAL A 446 15.96 -17.60 10.13
CA VAL A 446 16.73 -16.41 10.51
C VAL A 446 17.46 -15.97 9.25
N ILE A 447 17.10 -14.80 8.73
CA ILE A 447 17.53 -14.33 7.40
C ILE A 447 18.33 -13.04 7.58
N PRO A 448 19.67 -13.11 7.72
CA PRO A 448 20.51 -11.94 7.63
C PRO A 448 20.61 -11.44 6.19
N GLY A 449 20.63 -10.13 6.02
CA GLY A 449 20.76 -9.50 4.72
C GLY A 449 21.47 -8.16 4.81
N ALA A 450 21.97 -7.69 3.67
CA ALA A 450 22.55 -6.37 3.52
C ALA A 450 22.16 -5.77 2.18
N PHE A 451 22.05 -4.45 2.11
CA PHE A 451 21.68 -3.77 0.88
C PHE A 451 22.37 -2.43 0.71
N VAL A 452 22.45 -2.00 -0.54
CA VAL A 452 22.86 -0.66 -0.94
C VAL A 452 21.86 -0.13 -1.96
N THR A 453 21.40 1.10 -1.74
CA THR A 453 20.62 1.87 -2.71
C THR A 453 21.36 3.15 -3.01
N ALA A 454 21.57 3.46 -4.28
CA ALA A 454 22.20 4.71 -4.73
C ALA A 454 21.28 5.42 -5.72
N GLU A 455 21.11 6.72 -5.53
CA GLU A 455 20.40 7.59 -6.46
C GLU A 455 21.30 8.76 -6.86
N ARG A 456 21.25 9.14 -8.14
CA ARG A 456 22.01 10.26 -8.67
C ARG A 456 21.18 11.06 -9.66
N ALA A 457 21.08 12.36 -9.42
CA ALA A 457 20.53 13.32 -10.37
C ALA A 457 21.61 13.75 -11.38
N LEU A 458 21.26 13.74 -12.66
CA LEU A 458 22.11 14.08 -13.81
C LEU A 458 21.31 15.04 -14.72
N GLY A 459 21.14 16.28 -14.27
CA GLY A 459 20.27 17.25 -14.94
C GLY A 459 18.80 16.78 -14.98
N PRO A 460 18.18 16.62 -16.17
CA PRO A 460 16.77 16.22 -16.28
C PRO A 460 16.54 14.72 -16.01
N VAL A 461 17.60 13.95 -15.75
CA VAL A 461 17.55 12.52 -15.52
C VAL A 461 17.99 12.17 -14.11
N THR A 462 17.26 11.33 -13.41
CA THR A 462 17.68 10.74 -12.13
C THR A 462 17.74 9.22 -12.27
N LEU A 463 18.86 8.64 -11.87
CA LEU A 463 19.08 7.19 -11.85
C LEU A 463 19.01 6.66 -10.43
N SER A 464 18.44 5.49 -10.23
CA SER A 464 18.48 4.73 -8.98
C SER A 464 18.91 3.30 -9.26
N ALA A 465 19.79 2.78 -8.40
CA ALA A 465 20.18 1.38 -8.41
C ALA A 465 20.16 0.84 -6.98
N SER A 466 19.62 -0.34 -6.81
CA SER A 466 19.57 -1.05 -5.52
C SER A 466 20.05 -2.48 -5.72
N VAL A 467 20.83 -2.95 -4.77
CA VAL A 467 21.30 -4.34 -4.69
C VAL A 467 21.12 -4.81 -3.26
N ARG A 468 20.58 -6.01 -3.07
CA ARG A 468 20.39 -6.64 -1.77
C ARG A 468 20.81 -8.11 -1.85
N GLY A 469 21.54 -8.55 -0.82
CA GLY A 469 21.86 -9.94 -0.58
C GLY A 469 21.19 -10.43 0.70
N ASP A 470 20.52 -11.57 0.64
CA ASP A 470 19.93 -12.26 1.78
C ASP A 470 20.50 -13.69 1.86
N VAL A 471 20.75 -14.19 3.06
CA VAL A 471 21.09 -15.59 3.32
C VAL A 471 19.89 -16.26 3.96
N HIS A 472 19.17 -17.04 3.16
CA HIS A 472 17.93 -17.69 3.59
C HIS A 472 18.21 -19.20 3.85
N PRO A 473 17.75 -19.79 4.97
CA PRO A 473 18.01 -21.17 5.30
C PRO A 473 17.63 -22.16 4.18
N ASP A 474 16.42 -22.05 3.64
CA ASP A 474 15.91 -22.98 2.63
C ASP A 474 16.13 -22.46 1.19
N ALA A 475 16.07 -21.16 0.97
CA ALA A 475 16.27 -20.61 -0.36
C ALA A 475 17.76 -20.40 -0.72
N GLY A 476 18.69 -20.55 0.22
CA GLY A 476 20.12 -20.26 0.03
C GLY A 476 20.42 -18.77 -0.11
N THR A 477 21.62 -18.43 -0.56
CA THR A 477 22.00 -17.03 -0.77
C THR A 477 21.29 -16.44 -2.00
N ARG A 478 20.57 -15.35 -1.82
CA ARG A 478 19.81 -14.64 -2.86
C ARG A 478 20.32 -13.24 -3.05
N LEU A 479 20.58 -12.90 -4.31
CA LEU A 479 20.91 -11.55 -4.74
C LEU A 479 19.74 -11.01 -5.53
N THR A 480 19.25 -9.82 -5.16
CA THR A 480 18.17 -9.11 -5.85
C THR A 480 18.63 -7.70 -6.24
N GLU A 481 18.25 -7.30 -7.42
CA GLU A 481 18.69 -6.06 -8.04
C GLU A 481 17.47 -5.26 -8.53
N ARG A 482 17.58 -3.94 -8.48
CA ARG A 482 16.60 -3.04 -9.09
C ARG A 482 17.34 -1.84 -9.66
N VAL A 483 16.99 -1.47 -10.87
CA VAL A 483 17.40 -0.21 -11.49
C VAL A 483 16.14 0.57 -11.86
N ALA A 484 16.19 1.88 -11.70
CA ALA A 484 15.11 2.77 -12.07
C ALA A 484 15.68 4.09 -12.63
N LEU A 485 14.93 4.66 -13.56
CA LEU A 485 15.24 5.91 -14.23
C LEU A 485 14.02 6.82 -14.15
N LEU A 486 14.24 8.09 -13.85
CA LEU A 486 13.29 9.16 -14.00
C LEU A 486 13.88 10.17 -14.99
N ALA A 487 13.10 10.57 -15.98
CA ALA A 487 13.47 11.61 -16.93
C ALA A 487 12.33 12.63 -17.04
N ARG A 488 12.71 13.90 -17.24
CA ARG A 488 11.78 15.01 -17.51
C ARG A 488 12.10 15.57 -18.91
N PRO A 489 11.54 14.91 -19.98
CA PRO A 489 11.87 15.28 -21.35
C PRO A 489 11.28 16.64 -21.76
N LEU A 490 10.17 17.03 -21.15
CA LEU A 490 9.45 18.29 -21.41
C LEU A 490 8.93 18.82 -20.06
N ASP A 491 8.66 20.13 -20.01
CA ASP A 491 8.06 20.76 -18.84
C ASP A 491 6.70 20.15 -18.56
N GLY A 492 6.46 19.76 -17.28
CA GLY A 492 5.23 19.11 -16.85
C GLY A 492 5.10 17.64 -17.23
N TRP A 493 6.09 17.05 -17.93
CA TRP A 493 6.08 15.63 -18.28
C TRP A 493 7.19 14.85 -17.59
N THR A 494 6.84 13.69 -17.09
CA THR A 494 7.77 12.77 -16.43
C THR A 494 7.64 11.37 -17.03
N VAL A 495 8.78 10.76 -17.31
CA VAL A 495 8.89 9.36 -17.76
C VAL A 495 9.70 8.61 -16.71
N ARG A 496 9.18 7.47 -16.24
CA ARG A 496 9.90 6.55 -15.34
C ARG A 496 9.98 5.17 -15.94
N GLY A 497 11.14 4.55 -15.85
CA GLY A 497 11.32 3.14 -16.18
C GLY A 497 11.97 2.41 -15.03
N SER A 498 11.56 1.19 -14.77
CA SER A 498 12.22 0.33 -13.78
C SER A 498 12.28 -1.13 -14.22
N LEU A 499 13.36 -1.80 -13.80
CA LEU A 499 13.58 -3.23 -13.94
C LEU A 499 14.07 -3.77 -12.61
N GLY A 500 13.50 -4.88 -12.13
CA GLY A 500 13.88 -5.47 -10.86
C GLY A 500 13.71 -6.97 -10.84
N THR A 501 14.56 -7.61 -10.05
CA THR A 501 14.48 -9.04 -9.72
C THR A 501 13.89 -9.22 -8.32
N GLY A 502 13.33 -10.39 -8.05
CA GLY A 502 12.82 -10.75 -6.75
C GLY A 502 12.89 -12.24 -6.50
N TYR A 503 12.80 -12.64 -5.25
CA TYR A 503 12.62 -14.02 -4.85
C TYR A 503 11.56 -14.12 -3.75
N ALA A 504 10.94 -15.30 -3.63
CA ALA A 504 10.16 -15.68 -2.46
C ALA A 504 10.57 -17.10 -2.03
N ALA A 505 10.73 -17.31 -0.73
CA ALA A 505 10.84 -18.65 -0.21
C ALA A 505 9.48 -19.34 -0.36
N ALA A 506 9.50 -20.58 -0.84
CA ALA A 506 8.27 -21.34 -0.99
C ALA A 506 7.71 -21.71 0.38
N THR A 507 6.46 -21.37 0.62
CA THR A 507 5.74 -21.69 1.86
C THR A 507 4.43 -22.41 1.56
N GLY A 508 3.85 -23.07 2.56
CA GLY A 508 2.49 -23.62 2.47
C GLY A 508 1.39 -22.56 2.47
N ARG A 509 1.72 -21.29 2.67
CA ARG A 509 0.77 -20.19 2.80
C ARG A 509 0.59 -19.49 1.46
N THR A 510 -0.32 -19.97 0.64
CA THR A 510 -0.74 -19.37 -0.61
C THR A 510 -2.18 -18.87 -0.49
N GLU A 511 -2.65 -18.10 -1.47
CA GLU A 511 -4.02 -17.62 -1.50
C GLU A 511 -5.01 -18.81 -1.54
N GLU A 512 -4.69 -19.87 -2.25
CA GLU A 512 -5.50 -21.09 -2.35
C GLU A 512 -5.54 -21.86 -1.03
N THR A 513 -4.40 -22.02 -0.34
CA THR A 513 -4.35 -22.73 0.95
C THR A 513 -5.03 -21.97 2.08
N GLU A 514 -5.12 -20.64 2.00
CA GLU A 514 -5.92 -19.87 2.95
C GLU A 514 -7.42 -20.18 2.83
N ALA A 515 -7.90 -20.59 1.66
CA ALA A 515 -9.30 -20.95 1.44
C ALA A 515 -9.68 -22.36 1.91
N ILE A 516 -8.71 -23.27 2.02
CA ILE A 516 -8.97 -24.70 2.27
C ILE A 516 -8.31 -25.25 3.53
N GLY A 517 -7.39 -24.48 4.15
CA GLY A 517 -6.49 -24.98 5.20
C GLY A 517 -5.36 -25.87 4.65
N LEU A 518 -4.52 -26.37 5.55
CA LEU A 518 -3.37 -27.21 5.22
C LEU A 518 -3.59 -28.70 5.49
N ARG A 519 -4.75 -29.10 6.01
CA ARG A 519 -5.03 -30.49 6.42
C ARG A 519 -4.79 -31.51 5.30
N GLY A 520 -5.36 -31.25 4.12
CA GLY A 520 -5.27 -32.13 2.96
C GLY A 520 -4.12 -31.79 2.00
N VAL A 521 -3.23 -30.87 2.39
CA VAL A 521 -2.15 -30.40 1.53
C VAL A 521 -0.88 -31.21 1.81
N ARG A 522 -0.32 -31.80 0.76
CA ARG A 522 0.95 -32.54 0.79
C ARG A 522 1.99 -31.80 -0.04
N LEU A 523 3.27 -32.01 0.27
CA LEU A 523 4.36 -31.62 -0.61
C LEU A 523 4.64 -32.74 -1.61
N GLY A 524 4.61 -32.42 -2.90
CA GLY A 524 4.98 -33.37 -3.95
C GLY A 524 6.48 -33.67 -3.96
N ARG A 525 7.29 -32.67 -3.69
CA ARG A 525 8.74 -32.67 -3.54
C ARG A 525 9.17 -31.43 -2.75
N ALA A 526 10.45 -31.35 -2.39
CA ALA A 526 11.01 -30.09 -1.88
C ALA A 526 10.76 -28.95 -2.88
N LEU A 527 10.24 -27.83 -2.38
CA LEU A 527 9.89 -26.68 -3.21
C LEU A 527 11.11 -25.82 -3.49
N ASP A 528 11.32 -25.50 -4.75
CA ASP A 528 12.31 -24.51 -5.17
C ASP A 528 11.81 -23.09 -4.86
N PRO A 529 12.69 -22.17 -4.46
CA PRO A 529 12.32 -20.77 -4.26
C PRO A 529 11.87 -20.11 -5.57
N GLU A 530 10.81 -19.36 -5.48
CA GLU A 530 10.25 -18.60 -6.59
C GLU A 530 11.17 -17.43 -6.96
N ARG A 531 11.30 -17.12 -8.26
CA ARG A 531 12.16 -16.05 -8.78
C ARG A 531 11.39 -15.19 -9.76
N SER A 532 11.42 -13.88 -9.57
CA SER A 532 10.73 -12.95 -10.47
C SER A 532 11.69 -12.03 -11.22
N LEU A 533 11.23 -11.58 -12.39
CA LEU A 533 11.78 -10.45 -13.10
C LEU A 533 10.58 -9.59 -13.54
N GLY A 534 10.56 -8.32 -13.12
CA GLY A 534 9.52 -7.37 -13.42
C GLY A 534 10.08 -6.10 -14.05
N ALA A 535 9.33 -5.54 -15.01
CA ALA A 535 9.61 -4.27 -15.67
C ALA A 535 8.37 -3.38 -15.64
N MET A 536 8.58 -2.06 -15.55
CA MET A 536 7.52 -1.05 -15.55
C MET A 536 8.00 0.20 -16.28
N LEU A 537 7.09 0.82 -17.02
CA LEU A 537 7.28 2.11 -17.68
C LEU A 537 6.07 2.98 -17.40
N ASP A 538 6.30 4.17 -16.86
CA ASP A 538 5.27 5.17 -16.56
C ASP A 538 5.52 6.43 -17.35
N VAL A 539 4.46 7.04 -17.84
CA VAL A 539 4.45 8.38 -18.42
C VAL A 539 3.35 9.18 -17.73
N ASN A 540 3.70 10.28 -17.11
CA ASN A 540 2.72 11.19 -16.52
C ASN A 540 2.96 12.64 -16.92
N GLY A 541 1.88 13.41 -17.02
CA GLY A 541 1.93 14.81 -17.40
C GLY A 541 0.54 15.42 -17.41
N THR A 542 0.42 16.62 -18.01
CA THR A 542 -0.86 17.31 -18.19
C THR A 542 -1.23 17.34 -19.66
N LEU A 543 -2.43 16.87 -19.98
CA LEU A 543 -3.00 16.87 -21.34
C LEU A 543 -4.43 17.43 -21.32
N ALA A 544 -4.70 18.47 -22.09
CA ALA A 544 -6.03 19.09 -22.17
C ALA A 544 -6.64 19.45 -20.81
N GLY A 545 -5.81 19.92 -19.85
CA GLY A 545 -6.24 20.30 -18.50
C GLY A 545 -6.44 19.12 -17.55
N ALA A 546 -6.24 17.87 -17.99
CA ALA A 546 -6.22 16.70 -17.13
C ALA A 546 -4.80 16.32 -16.74
N GLU A 547 -4.61 15.90 -15.51
CA GLU A 547 -3.43 15.13 -15.11
C GLU A 547 -3.59 13.70 -15.67
N VAL A 548 -2.65 13.25 -16.48
CA VAL A 548 -2.70 11.93 -17.10
C VAL A 548 -1.52 11.09 -16.67
N LEU A 549 -1.79 9.80 -16.44
CA LEU A 549 -0.80 8.79 -16.15
C LEU A 549 -1.07 7.56 -17.01
N VAL A 550 -0.05 7.04 -17.67
CA VAL A 550 -0.09 5.75 -18.35
C VAL A 550 1.04 4.89 -17.85
N THR A 551 0.73 3.69 -17.39
CA THR A 551 1.68 2.70 -16.89
C THR A 551 1.61 1.44 -17.73
N ALA A 552 2.72 0.98 -18.28
CA ALA A 552 2.87 -0.34 -18.88
C ALA A 552 3.74 -1.21 -17.99
N TYR A 553 3.36 -2.46 -17.77
CA TYR A 553 4.08 -3.36 -16.88
C TYR A 553 4.12 -4.80 -17.40
N GLY A 554 5.12 -5.54 -16.95
CA GLY A 554 5.22 -6.97 -17.18
C GLY A 554 6.07 -7.65 -16.12
N SER A 555 5.65 -8.84 -15.71
CA SER A 555 6.36 -9.69 -14.76
C SER A 555 6.34 -11.14 -15.19
N ARG A 556 7.39 -11.88 -14.82
CA ARG A 556 7.47 -13.33 -14.98
C ARG A 556 8.03 -13.95 -13.70
N ILE A 557 7.41 -15.04 -13.26
CA ILE A 557 7.80 -15.78 -12.08
C ILE A 557 8.19 -17.19 -12.53
N ALA A 558 9.42 -17.59 -12.26
CA ALA A 558 9.89 -18.96 -12.39
C ALA A 558 9.68 -19.70 -11.07
N ASP A 559 9.41 -20.99 -11.17
CA ASP A 559 9.22 -21.87 -10.03
C ASP A 559 8.05 -21.45 -9.12
N ALA A 560 7.02 -20.77 -9.68
CA ALA A 560 5.85 -20.33 -8.92
C ALA A 560 5.20 -21.50 -8.20
N VAL A 561 4.86 -21.33 -6.93
CA VAL A 561 4.17 -22.34 -6.14
C VAL A 561 2.69 -22.36 -6.51
N GLN A 562 2.16 -23.54 -6.76
CA GLN A 562 0.76 -23.77 -7.12
C GLN A 562 0.20 -25.04 -6.48
N LEU A 563 -1.10 -25.03 -6.26
CA LEU A 563 -1.83 -26.18 -5.72
C LEU A 563 -2.41 -27.02 -6.86
N ALA A 564 -2.25 -28.33 -6.77
CA ALA A 564 -2.84 -29.30 -7.71
C ALA A 564 -3.75 -30.28 -6.96
N GLY A 565 -4.94 -30.57 -7.50
CA GLY A 565 -5.76 -31.67 -7.01
C GLY A 565 -5.09 -33.03 -7.23
N MET A 566 -5.21 -33.94 -6.27
CA MET A 566 -4.74 -35.32 -6.46
C MET A 566 -5.79 -36.14 -7.19
N PRO A 567 -5.46 -36.75 -8.35
CA PRO A 567 -6.41 -37.60 -9.06
C PRO A 567 -6.91 -38.77 -8.21
N GLY A 568 -8.22 -38.98 -8.19
CA GLY A 568 -8.85 -40.11 -7.48
C GLY A 568 -9.03 -39.92 -5.97
N THR A 569 -8.70 -38.73 -5.43
CA THR A 569 -8.91 -38.41 -4.02
C THR A 569 -9.77 -37.14 -3.88
N VAL A 570 -10.69 -37.14 -2.94
CA VAL A 570 -11.49 -35.95 -2.61
C VAL A 570 -10.84 -35.22 -1.45
N GLY A 571 -10.54 -33.92 -1.64
CA GLY A 571 -10.01 -33.07 -0.59
C GLY A 571 -8.49 -33.18 -0.37
N GLU A 572 -7.75 -34.05 -1.07
CA GLU A 572 -6.30 -34.07 -1.04
C GLU A 572 -5.70 -33.25 -2.19
N THR A 573 -4.68 -32.49 -1.89
CA THR A 573 -3.98 -31.61 -2.83
C THR A 573 -2.47 -31.72 -2.66
N VAL A 574 -1.76 -31.39 -3.72
CA VAL A 574 -0.28 -31.35 -3.72
C VAL A 574 0.16 -29.92 -4.00
N LEU A 575 1.00 -29.40 -3.12
CA LEU A 575 1.72 -28.16 -3.34
C LEU A 575 3.02 -28.46 -4.09
N GLN A 576 3.21 -27.79 -5.23
CA GLN A 576 4.34 -28.03 -6.12
C GLN A 576 4.76 -26.75 -6.85
N ASN A 577 6.01 -26.73 -7.37
CA ASN A 577 6.41 -25.67 -8.27
C ASN A 577 5.79 -25.88 -9.66
N ALA A 578 5.41 -24.80 -10.29
CA ALA A 578 4.92 -24.78 -11.65
C ALA A 578 5.95 -25.27 -12.65
N SER A 579 5.52 -26.08 -13.63
CA SER A 579 6.39 -26.67 -14.66
C SER A 579 7.01 -25.66 -15.62
N ALA A 580 6.44 -24.45 -15.70
CA ALA A 580 6.92 -23.33 -16.51
C ALA A 580 6.62 -21.99 -15.84
N ARG A 581 7.17 -20.91 -16.40
CA ARG A 581 7.04 -19.58 -15.81
C ARG A 581 5.60 -19.06 -15.86
N THR A 582 5.10 -18.53 -14.76
CA THR A 582 3.92 -17.67 -14.71
C THR A 582 4.29 -16.30 -15.31
N ARG A 583 3.37 -15.71 -16.07
CA ARG A 583 3.56 -14.40 -16.73
C ARG A 583 2.33 -13.53 -16.51
N VAL A 584 2.55 -12.24 -16.25
CA VAL A 584 1.49 -11.23 -16.21
C VAL A 584 2.02 -9.94 -16.84
N GLY A 585 1.14 -9.19 -17.49
CA GLY A 585 1.47 -7.87 -18.03
C GLY A 585 0.22 -7.12 -18.43
N GLY A 586 0.35 -5.81 -18.53
CA GLY A 586 -0.78 -4.96 -18.82
C GLY A 586 -0.43 -3.50 -19.03
N VAL A 587 -1.48 -2.72 -19.23
CA VAL A 587 -1.42 -1.26 -19.32
C VAL A 587 -2.53 -0.68 -18.45
N GLU A 588 -2.20 0.36 -17.70
CA GLU A 588 -3.12 1.16 -16.93
C GLU A 588 -3.07 2.61 -17.41
N ALA A 589 -4.21 3.26 -17.48
CA ALA A 589 -4.33 4.68 -17.77
C ALA A 589 -5.24 5.34 -16.74
N LEU A 590 -4.86 6.52 -16.27
CA LEU A 590 -5.59 7.34 -15.33
C LEU A 590 -5.61 8.77 -15.86
N ALA A 591 -6.76 9.43 -15.76
CA ALA A 591 -6.91 10.84 -16.08
C ALA A 591 -7.74 11.52 -14.97
N VAL A 592 -7.25 12.64 -14.47
CA VAL A 592 -7.89 13.42 -13.41
C VAL A 592 -8.10 14.85 -13.87
N TRP A 593 -9.35 15.24 -14.03
CA TRP A 593 -9.75 16.63 -14.28
C TRP A 593 -10.20 17.28 -12.98
N ARG A 594 -9.61 18.41 -12.61
CA ARG A 594 -10.03 19.21 -11.49
C ARG A 594 -10.74 20.48 -11.99
N PHE A 595 -11.87 20.80 -11.38
CA PHE A 595 -12.65 21.99 -11.69
C PHE A 595 -13.15 22.67 -10.38
N ALA A 596 -13.67 23.87 -10.48
CA ALA A 596 -14.18 24.58 -9.32
C ALA A 596 -15.33 23.78 -8.66
N GLY A 597 -15.10 23.30 -7.42
CA GLY A 597 -16.07 22.54 -6.64
C GLY A 597 -16.07 21.02 -6.93
N GLY A 598 -15.09 20.47 -7.64
CA GLY A 598 -15.04 19.01 -7.84
C GLY A 598 -13.88 18.48 -8.64
N LYS A 599 -13.92 17.16 -8.83
CA LYS A 599 -12.99 16.41 -9.68
C LYS A 599 -13.74 15.34 -10.47
N PHE A 600 -13.23 15.01 -11.65
CA PHE A 600 -13.63 13.84 -12.42
C PHE A 600 -12.40 12.97 -12.65
N ILE A 601 -12.51 11.69 -12.35
CA ILE A 601 -11.47 10.70 -12.56
C ILE A 601 -11.96 9.68 -13.58
N ALA A 602 -11.13 9.34 -14.56
CA ALA A 602 -11.35 8.22 -15.44
C ALA A 602 -10.15 7.27 -15.38
N ASN A 603 -10.40 5.98 -15.30
CA ASN A 603 -9.35 4.97 -15.30
C ASN A 603 -9.70 3.82 -16.26
N TYR A 604 -8.64 3.24 -16.85
CA TYR A 604 -8.71 2.07 -17.68
C TYR A 604 -7.56 1.13 -17.35
N GLY A 605 -7.84 -0.15 -17.25
CA GLY A 605 -6.85 -1.20 -17.08
C GLY A 605 -7.06 -2.32 -18.10
N HIS A 606 -5.96 -2.75 -18.74
CA HIS A 606 -5.91 -3.98 -19.52
C HIS A 606 -4.84 -4.88 -18.94
N ALA A 607 -5.20 -6.12 -18.57
CA ALA A 607 -4.27 -7.08 -18.00
C ALA A 607 -4.42 -8.45 -18.68
N ARG A 608 -3.29 -9.13 -18.87
CA ARG A 608 -3.23 -10.53 -19.30
C ARG A 608 -2.23 -11.28 -18.43
N GLY A 609 -2.64 -12.45 -17.96
CA GLY A 609 -1.79 -13.36 -17.22
C GLY A 609 -1.92 -14.77 -17.76
N SER A 610 -0.88 -15.59 -17.61
CA SER A 610 -0.92 -17.01 -17.92
C SER A 610 0.03 -17.78 -17.02
N ARG A 611 -0.39 -18.98 -16.63
CA ARG A 611 0.39 -19.96 -15.86
C ARG A 611 0.34 -21.33 -16.54
N PRO A 612 1.24 -22.26 -16.23
CA PRO A 612 1.01 -23.66 -16.58
C PRO A 612 -0.08 -24.24 -15.68
N ASP A 613 -0.96 -25.03 -16.25
CA ASP A 613 -1.89 -25.88 -15.48
C ASP A 613 -1.11 -26.85 -14.60
N ALA A 614 -1.57 -27.04 -13.37
CA ALA A 614 -0.85 -27.79 -12.36
C ALA A 614 -0.74 -29.30 -12.66
N VAL A 615 -1.62 -29.87 -13.48
CA VAL A 615 -1.68 -31.30 -13.83
C VAL A 615 -1.15 -31.55 -15.23
N THR A 616 -1.68 -30.83 -16.23
CA THR A 616 -1.40 -31.06 -17.65
C THR A 616 -0.18 -30.30 -18.16
N SER A 617 0.30 -29.28 -17.40
CA SER A 617 1.33 -28.34 -17.82
C SER A 617 0.95 -27.50 -19.06
N ALA A 618 -0.26 -27.60 -19.55
CA ALA A 618 -0.79 -26.75 -20.61
C ALA A 618 -0.86 -25.29 -20.16
N ARG A 619 -0.74 -24.36 -21.10
CA ARG A 619 -0.85 -22.93 -20.76
C ARG A 619 -2.31 -22.55 -20.55
N GLU A 620 -2.62 -21.95 -19.42
CA GLU A 620 -3.93 -21.43 -19.09
C GLU A 620 -3.89 -19.95 -18.70
N PRO A 621 -4.98 -19.23 -18.83
CA PRO A 621 -5.10 -17.86 -18.30
C PRO A 621 -4.95 -17.84 -16.79
N LEU A 622 -4.37 -16.77 -16.26
CA LEU A 622 -4.33 -16.54 -14.81
C LEU A 622 -5.77 -16.29 -14.30
N PRO A 623 -6.25 -17.04 -13.30
CA PRO A 623 -7.63 -16.94 -12.84
C PRO A 623 -7.89 -15.64 -12.08
N LEU A 624 -9.16 -15.19 -12.11
CA LEU A 624 -9.66 -14.03 -11.40
C LEU A 624 -8.90 -12.72 -11.73
N LEU A 625 -8.42 -12.61 -12.98
CA LEU A 625 -7.79 -11.42 -13.53
C LEU A 625 -8.70 -10.82 -14.62
N PRO A 626 -9.42 -9.72 -14.35
CA PRO A 626 -10.24 -9.07 -15.36
C PRO A 626 -9.38 -8.62 -16.56
N ARG A 627 -9.77 -9.05 -17.77
CA ARG A 627 -9.03 -8.66 -18.98
C ARG A 627 -9.08 -7.17 -19.23
N HIS A 628 -10.20 -6.54 -18.89
CA HIS A 628 -10.43 -5.10 -18.98
C HIS A 628 -11.13 -4.61 -17.72
N ARG A 629 -10.77 -3.43 -17.25
CA ARG A 629 -11.43 -2.67 -16.18
C ARG A 629 -11.57 -1.23 -16.66
N VAL A 630 -12.77 -0.66 -16.53
CA VAL A 630 -13.05 0.75 -16.86
C VAL A 630 -13.70 1.37 -15.63
N GLY A 631 -13.18 2.45 -15.12
CA GLY A 631 -13.75 3.16 -13.99
C GLY A 631 -13.92 4.65 -14.25
N GLY A 632 -14.89 5.24 -13.58
CA GLY A 632 -15.12 6.67 -13.55
C GLY A 632 -15.66 7.11 -12.20
N ASP A 633 -15.17 8.25 -11.70
CA ASP A 633 -15.59 8.86 -10.44
C ASP A 633 -15.84 10.35 -10.66
N LEU A 634 -17.01 10.83 -10.26
CA LEU A 634 -17.36 12.25 -10.22
C LEU A 634 -17.58 12.66 -8.77
N MET A 635 -16.72 13.51 -8.25
CA MET A 635 -16.79 14.05 -6.91
C MET A 635 -17.08 15.55 -6.95
N LEU A 636 -18.11 15.97 -6.23
CA LEU A 636 -18.46 17.37 -5.99
C LEU A 636 -18.27 17.66 -4.52
N GLU A 637 -17.50 18.70 -4.20
CA GLU A 637 -17.28 19.05 -2.81
C GLU A 637 -17.17 20.55 -2.58
N ARG A 638 -17.65 20.96 -1.40
CA ARG A 638 -17.38 22.25 -0.80
C ARG A 638 -16.78 21.98 0.58
N PRO A 639 -15.45 22.15 0.74
CA PRO A 639 -14.76 21.84 1.99
C PRO A 639 -15.44 22.44 3.22
N GLY A 640 -15.61 21.63 4.27
CA GLY A 640 -16.30 22.05 5.50
C GLY A 640 -17.81 22.20 5.39
N VAL A 641 -18.43 21.88 4.25
CA VAL A 641 -19.88 22.00 4.04
C VAL A 641 -20.50 20.71 3.55
N TYR A 642 -20.08 20.20 2.39
CA TYR A 642 -20.61 18.96 1.83
C TYR A 642 -19.60 18.27 0.91
N ARG A 643 -19.83 16.97 0.73
CA ARG A 643 -19.19 16.13 -0.31
C ARG A 643 -20.27 15.20 -0.87
N MET A 644 -20.28 15.05 -2.20
CA MET A 644 -21.14 14.12 -2.91
C MET A 644 -20.37 13.50 -4.05
N GLY A 645 -20.52 12.20 -4.28
CA GLY A 645 -19.83 11.52 -5.36
C GLY A 645 -20.64 10.35 -5.89
N ILE A 646 -20.34 10.00 -7.13
CA ILE A 646 -20.80 8.79 -7.77
C ILE A 646 -19.60 8.14 -8.46
N GLU A 647 -19.38 6.86 -8.21
CA GLU A 647 -18.33 6.07 -8.80
C GLU A 647 -18.93 4.85 -9.50
N GLY A 648 -18.38 4.51 -10.67
CA GLY A 648 -18.76 3.30 -11.39
C GLY A 648 -17.53 2.59 -11.93
N THR A 649 -17.45 1.28 -11.76
CA THR A 649 -16.41 0.44 -12.34
C THR A 649 -17.03 -0.74 -13.07
N TRP A 650 -16.68 -0.89 -14.36
CA TRP A 650 -17.00 -2.04 -15.17
C TRP A 650 -15.83 -3.03 -15.17
N TYR A 651 -16.14 -4.29 -14.89
CA TYR A 651 -15.21 -5.41 -14.91
C TYR A 651 -15.53 -6.31 -16.09
N GLY A 652 -14.55 -6.54 -16.94
CA GLY A 652 -14.63 -7.48 -18.06
C GLY A 652 -14.53 -8.93 -17.63
N VAL A 653 -14.54 -9.81 -18.62
CA VAL A 653 -14.45 -11.25 -18.44
C VAL A 653 -13.14 -11.65 -17.73
N GLN A 654 -13.23 -12.61 -16.81
CA GLN A 654 -12.14 -13.22 -16.05
C GLN A 654 -12.13 -14.74 -16.30
N ALA A 655 -10.97 -15.37 -16.36
CA ALA A 655 -10.88 -16.83 -16.29
C ALA A 655 -11.21 -17.30 -14.86
N LEU A 656 -11.83 -18.44 -14.72
CA LEU A 656 -12.15 -19.11 -13.46
C LEU A 656 -11.46 -20.45 -13.44
N ASP A 657 -10.94 -20.86 -12.29
CA ASP A 657 -10.18 -22.09 -12.13
C ASP A 657 -11.04 -23.19 -11.48
N ASP A 658 -11.50 -22.94 -10.25
CA ASP A 658 -12.29 -23.90 -9.49
C ASP A 658 -13.78 -23.51 -9.45
N ASN A 659 -14.39 -23.45 -10.65
CA ASN A 659 -15.83 -23.19 -10.82
C ASN A 659 -16.46 -24.28 -11.69
N GLU A 660 -17.41 -25.06 -11.13
CA GLU A 660 -18.05 -26.16 -11.85
C GLU A 660 -19.14 -25.71 -12.85
N TYR A 661 -19.56 -24.44 -12.80
CA TYR A 661 -20.64 -23.91 -13.63
C TYR A 661 -20.11 -23.28 -14.92
N ARG A 662 -18.88 -22.72 -14.89
CA ARG A 662 -18.27 -22.01 -16.03
C ARG A 662 -16.76 -21.89 -15.93
N THR A 663 -16.11 -21.69 -17.06
CA THR A 663 -14.66 -21.42 -17.16
C THR A 663 -14.31 -19.95 -17.22
N THR A 664 -15.31 -19.06 -17.41
CA THR A 664 -15.14 -17.61 -17.47
C THR A 664 -16.29 -16.89 -16.79
N SER A 665 -16.02 -15.79 -16.11
CA SER A 665 -17.03 -14.93 -15.50
C SER A 665 -17.87 -14.20 -16.54
N LYS A 666 -19.05 -13.68 -16.11
CA LYS A 666 -19.71 -12.60 -16.87
C LYS A 666 -19.08 -11.26 -16.57
N PRO A 667 -19.09 -10.29 -17.51
CA PRO A 667 -18.78 -8.91 -17.18
C PRO A 667 -19.88 -8.30 -16.30
N TYR A 668 -19.49 -7.37 -15.41
CA TYR A 668 -20.45 -6.67 -14.54
C TYR A 668 -20.00 -5.23 -14.27
N THR A 669 -20.95 -4.39 -13.83
CA THR A 669 -20.71 -3.02 -13.43
C THR A 669 -21.04 -2.85 -11.97
N TYR A 670 -20.13 -2.26 -11.20
CA TYR A 670 -20.33 -1.90 -9.80
C TYR A 670 -20.45 -0.38 -9.71
N VAL A 671 -21.54 0.11 -9.11
CA VAL A 671 -21.81 1.55 -8.98
C VAL A 671 -22.07 1.88 -7.52
N MET A 672 -21.46 2.95 -7.04
CA MET A 672 -21.68 3.44 -5.69
C MET A 672 -21.87 4.96 -5.68
N ALA A 673 -22.48 5.48 -4.61
CA ALA A 673 -22.68 6.90 -4.40
C ALA A 673 -22.50 7.26 -2.92
N ILE A 674 -21.95 8.45 -2.67
CA ILE A 674 -21.74 8.99 -1.33
C ILE A 674 -22.34 10.39 -1.23
N ALA A 675 -22.92 10.71 -0.09
CA ALA A 675 -23.33 12.05 0.27
C ALA A 675 -22.93 12.33 1.73
N ALA A 676 -22.16 13.38 1.95
CA ALA A 676 -21.72 13.81 3.27
C ALA A 676 -22.05 15.28 3.52
N ARG A 677 -22.46 15.60 4.74
CA ARG A 677 -22.76 16.96 5.19
C ARG A 677 -22.08 17.25 6.50
N GLN A 678 -21.36 18.37 6.56
CA GLN A 678 -20.68 18.82 7.78
C GLN A 678 -21.50 19.86 8.54
N PHE A 679 -21.60 19.67 9.87
CA PHE A 679 -22.27 20.55 10.82
C PHE A 679 -21.32 20.86 11.99
N GLY A 680 -20.42 21.85 11.79
CA GLY A 680 -19.37 22.14 12.75
C GLY A 680 -18.45 20.92 12.99
N PRO A 681 -18.37 20.38 14.22
CA PRO A 681 -17.53 19.24 14.54
C PRO A 681 -18.13 17.89 14.10
N VAL A 682 -19.40 17.85 13.71
CA VAL A 682 -20.13 16.64 13.31
C VAL A 682 -20.21 16.56 11.79
N GLU A 683 -19.95 15.40 11.23
CA GLU A 683 -20.18 15.08 9.82
C GLU A 683 -21.10 13.85 9.73
N LEU A 684 -22.17 13.97 8.96
CA LEU A 684 -23.11 12.90 8.66
C LEU A 684 -22.85 12.42 7.23
N VAL A 685 -22.82 11.13 7.04
CA VAL A 685 -22.55 10.49 5.75
C VAL A 685 -23.60 9.43 5.47
N ALA A 686 -24.09 9.41 4.24
CA ALA A 686 -24.84 8.31 3.67
C ALA A 686 -24.06 7.76 2.47
N ASN A 687 -23.83 6.47 2.44
CA ASN A 687 -23.17 5.79 1.35
C ASN A 687 -24.06 4.66 0.82
N PHE A 688 -24.07 4.50 -0.49
CA PHE A 688 -24.85 3.50 -1.22
C PHE A 688 -23.90 2.72 -2.11
N GLU A 689 -23.77 1.44 -1.88
CA GLU A 689 -22.89 0.53 -2.61
C GLU A 689 -23.72 -0.41 -3.47
N ASN A 690 -23.16 -0.84 -4.58
CA ASN A 690 -23.79 -1.77 -5.52
C ASN A 690 -25.20 -1.33 -5.92
N LEU A 691 -25.33 -0.07 -6.39
CA LEU A 691 -26.62 0.53 -6.79
C LEU A 691 -27.37 -0.27 -7.85
N LEU A 692 -26.65 -1.06 -8.66
CA LEU A 692 -27.23 -1.92 -9.68
C LEU A 692 -27.65 -3.29 -9.13
N ASN A 693 -27.45 -3.55 -7.85
CA ASN A 693 -27.78 -4.81 -7.15
C ASN A 693 -27.19 -6.06 -7.84
N VAL A 694 -25.98 -5.96 -8.35
CA VAL A 694 -25.29 -7.07 -9.05
C VAL A 694 -24.82 -8.10 -8.04
N ARG A 695 -25.18 -9.37 -8.26
CA ARG A 695 -24.68 -10.49 -7.46
C ARG A 695 -24.17 -11.60 -8.37
N GLN A 696 -23.09 -12.28 -7.94
CA GLN A 696 -22.62 -13.50 -8.60
C GLN A 696 -23.73 -14.55 -8.61
N THR A 697 -24.46 -14.69 -7.50
CA THR A 697 -25.47 -15.70 -7.25
C THR A 697 -26.70 -15.57 -8.15
N ASP A 698 -26.94 -14.39 -8.76
CA ASP A 698 -27.94 -14.24 -9.84
C ASP A 698 -27.55 -15.01 -11.13
N THR A 699 -26.31 -15.51 -11.18
CA THR A 699 -25.78 -16.21 -12.36
C THR A 699 -25.32 -17.62 -12.04
N ASP A 700 -24.53 -17.80 -11.01
CA ASP A 700 -23.93 -19.06 -10.57
C ASP A 700 -24.11 -19.19 -9.06
N SER A 701 -24.52 -20.33 -8.57
CA SER A 701 -24.52 -20.61 -7.13
C SER A 701 -23.10 -20.49 -6.56
N LEU A 702 -22.98 -19.93 -5.35
CA LEU A 702 -21.73 -19.97 -4.61
C LEU A 702 -21.40 -21.40 -4.19
N VAL A 703 -22.44 -22.18 -3.81
CA VAL A 703 -22.30 -23.56 -3.37
C VAL A 703 -22.17 -24.50 -4.55
N ARG A 704 -21.16 -25.37 -4.51
CA ARG A 704 -20.88 -26.40 -5.51
C ARG A 704 -21.78 -27.61 -5.29
N ARG A 705 -22.06 -28.36 -6.35
CA ARG A 705 -22.75 -29.67 -6.28
C ARG A 705 -21.82 -30.76 -5.77
N THR A 706 -20.51 -30.61 -6.05
CA THR A 706 -19.47 -31.55 -5.64
C THR A 706 -18.34 -30.80 -4.95
N ARG A 707 -17.62 -31.45 -4.05
CA ARG A 707 -16.47 -30.85 -3.39
C ARG A 707 -15.40 -30.45 -4.41
N GLY A 708 -14.95 -29.22 -4.32
CA GLY A 708 -13.87 -28.68 -5.11
C GLY A 708 -12.48 -29.05 -4.57
N MET A 709 -11.46 -28.40 -5.12
CA MET A 709 -10.07 -28.55 -4.69
C MET A 709 -9.96 -28.31 -3.18
N GLY A 710 -9.22 -29.19 -2.47
CA GLY A 710 -9.05 -29.09 -1.02
C GLY A 710 -10.32 -29.39 -0.20
N GLY A 711 -11.40 -29.88 -0.84
CA GLY A 711 -12.63 -30.28 -0.16
C GLY A 711 -13.60 -29.14 0.13
N ARG A 712 -13.37 -27.95 -0.44
CA ARG A 712 -14.26 -26.79 -0.27
C ARG A 712 -15.61 -26.98 -0.99
N TRP A 713 -16.64 -26.32 -0.47
CA TRP A 713 -17.98 -26.29 -1.05
C TRP A 713 -18.29 -25.02 -1.84
N THR A 714 -17.37 -24.07 -1.89
CA THR A 714 -17.60 -22.80 -2.58
C THR A 714 -16.84 -22.71 -3.89
N THR A 715 -17.41 -22.02 -4.87
CA THR A 715 -16.75 -21.66 -6.13
C THR A 715 -15.86 -20.42 -5.96
N ASP A 716 -15.14 -20.04 -7.02
CA ASP A 716 -14.42 -18.78 -7.06
C ASP A 716 -15.39 -17.59 -7.01
N VAL A 717 -15.06 -16.60 -6.18
CA VAL A 717 -15.79 -15.32 -6.13
C VAL A 717 -15.23 -14.36 -7.16
N TRP A 718 -15.99 -14.12 -8.23
CA TRP A 718 -15.62 -13.26 -9.34
C TRP A 718 -16.42 -11.95 -9.41
N ALA A 719 -17.56 -11.85 -8.71
CA ALA A 719 -18.41 -10.66 -8.58
C ALA A 719 -18.91 -10.55 -7.12
N PRO A 720 -19.53 -9.44 -6.72
CA PRO A 720 -20.12 -9.32 -5.37
C PRO A 720 -21.09 -10.44 -5.03
N LEU A 721 -21.07 -10.88 -3.79
CA LEU A 721 -22.10 -11.78 -3.22
C LEU A 721 -23.21 -10.95 -2.60
N GLU A 722 -22.84 -9.85 -1.95
CA GLU A 722 -23.77 -8.88 -1.37
C GLU A 722 -24.43 -8.08 -2.52
N GLY A 723 -25.73 -7.92 -2.44
CA GLY A 723 -26.48 -7.04 -3.35
C GLY A 723 -26.31 -5.57 -2.99
N PHE A 724 -27.38 -4.80 -3.17
CA PHE A 724 -27.41 -3.39 -2.76
C PHE A 724 -27.16 -3.22 -1.26
N MET A 725 -26.25 -2.34 -0.91
CA MET A 725 -25.94 -1.98 0.48
C MET A 725 -26.05 -0.47 0.70
N ALA A 726 -26.51 -0.09 1.87
CA ALA A 726 -26.51 1.29 2.33
C ALA A 726 -25.92 1.39 3.74
N ASN A 727 -25.20 2.47 4.00
CA ASN A 727 -24.72 2.76 5.33
C ASN A 727 -24.89 4.23 5.69
N VAL A 728 -25.03 4.48 6.99
CA VAL A 728 -25.03 5.82 7.57
C VAL A 728 -23.91 5.88 8.59
N ALA A 729 -23.06 6.90 8.46
CA ALA A 729 -21.97 7.14 9.38
C ALA A 729 -22.08 8.52 10.04
N LEU A 730 -21.64 8.60 11.28
CA LEU A 730 -21.47 9.82 12.05
C LEU A 730 -20.01 9.94 12.44
N ARG A 731 -19.37 11.03 12.04
CA ARG A 731 -18.03 11.42 12.46
C ARG A 731 -18.11 12.65 13.38
N TYR A 732 -17.44 12.56 14.52
CA TYR A 732 -17.30 13.66 15.46
C TYR A 732 -15.82 13.97 15.71
N ARG A 733 -15.41 15.22 15.51
CA ARG A 733 -14.05 15.71 15.70
C ARG A 733 -14.00 16.75 16.81
N TRP A 734 -13.01 16.62 17.73
CA TRP A 734 -12.80 17.57 18.83
C TRP A 734 -11.32 17.77 19.11
N ASN A 735 -10.99 18.84 19.85
CA ASN A 735 -9.63 19.20 20.29
C ASN A 735 -9.30 18.58 21.62
#